data_0ec949542ba9616bdb61e16d5a83e384
#
_entry.id   0ec949542ba9616bdb61e16d5a83e384
#
_cell.length_a   1.000
_cell.length_b   1.000
_cell.length_c   1.000
_cell.angle_alpha   90.00
_cell.angle_beta   90.00
_cell.angle_gamma   90.00
#
_symmetry.space_group_name_H-M   'P 1'
#
loop_
_entity.id
_entity.type
_entity.pdbx_description
1 polymer ?
#
loop_
_entity_poly.entity_id
_entity_poly.type
_entity_poly.pdbx_seq_one_letter_code
_entity_poly.pdbx_strand_id
1 'polypeptide(L)'
;VTIDPKIASDIVSYLSLSDDDRSILSSKRGFDDNSINLLKFRSIGPFLKEDLFIKSLDKPIFDALTTTNNILIPYFNQDGSISNIRPHKFGIKDNGAQIYIPWPIINGKEKTWVLTEGEFKAVASCIYGVPSLAIPGISSHTSTKLSSLLDTIRQISPAGIIICFDNEIKDNPKFKNYKDKYTKRYDSQFYSYVQAKLIEKELGKDKVAICELPLDKAKDGKADIDGLLATGMSKQEYVDVLHQSVRSYDYRKSWDNLPPLHLSYLQRRVDRFFYTGKIKENFNCLYRVEYKNKTIKDETVTQRQEVKIANFAIRMINTLKGSEGLERQIIIKSAYGNSRPCVLSPSIMSSKQQFISFLYTQGDYCFTGNDSDLPDLWEYLFLTQDGTTITKLDKFGYNEEHDFWVFGHGIYKNQQLYPVNDANICMIGDDGFSILNVEDTDLAPPFLELEDPLFDIDDVRKKMAEAFGPNNAKRMIAWIFGVFLGDKIIKEYENFPQMFYYGVFGAGKTSAAKISMSFFGQYEEKGFSLDGSSKVGLIRIATRNSLLPVWIEESRNSAEGTVSKNSIFRSIYDRTSIAKGTKTPGQIISTKATANCLISGEEYPADAATVSRCLLLHIDKQMQNKEASQSAFEWLVNNRRMFSYFGHSILLNSNFWWERCKKNIDEYIESFKKDPKISVRARLHNALIGGIADTIFGEDEKFSASVYQFAKQEENVLKNSQMLNVFWQDIYTLVLEKKLNYKFYQLYEEEGVSFVKMNFTPLYGTWEKVFKQMRKEHPVSKNSLLEAVKHEPYYVDYKQIKFFDVRPYCLILKFNKGDTPESVFNAIMYEEGDNITSLAHSLKERE
;
A
#
# COMPACT_ATOMS: atom_id res chain seq x y z
N VAL A 1 -47.36 -21.57 -8.60
CA VAL A 1 -48.36 -22.60 -8.85
C VAL A 1 -48.99 -22.26 -10.21
N THR A 2 -48.84 -23.13 -11.18
CA THR A 2 -49.56 -22.98 -12.47
C THR A 2 -51.03 -23.34 -12.20
N ILE A 3 -51.91 -22.38 -12.26
CA ILE A 3 -53.36 -22.58 -12.03
C ILE A 3 -53.99 -22.89 -13.38
N ASP A 4 -54.94 -23.84 -13.40
CA ASP A 4 -55.74 -24.08 -14.57
C ASP A 4 -56.48 -22.81 -15.01
N PRO A 5 -56.38 -22.37 -16.28
CA PRO A 5 -57.01 -21.14 -16.74
C PRO A 5 -58.50 -21.03 -16.46
N LYS A 6 -59.23 -22.15 -16.44
CA LYS A 6 -60.65 -22.20 -16.11
C LYS A 6 -60.85 -21.88 -14.62
N ILE A 7 -60.06 -22.49 -13.73
CA ILE A 7 -60.10 -22.20 -12.28
C ILE A 7 -59.73 -20.73 -12.01
N ALA A 8 -58.70 -20.21 -12.69
CA ALA A 8 -58.29 -18.80 -12.59
C ALA A 8 -59.45 -17.85 -13.01
N SER A 9 -60.14 -18.17 -14.09
CA SER A 9 -61.27 -17.41 -14.57
C SER A 9 -62.49 -17.47 -13.61
N ASP A 10 -62.73 -18.63 -13.03
CA ASP A 10 -63.83 -18.83 -12.06
C ASP A 10 -63.55 -18.01 -10.77
N ILE A 11 -62.33 -18.03 -10.26
CA ILE A 11 -61.92 -17.22 -9.10
C ILE A 11 -62.09 -15.73 -9.39
N VAL A 12 -61.63 -15.22 -10.52
CA VAL A 12 -61.73 -13.81 -10.88
C VAL A 12 -63.20 -13.39 -11.07
N SER A 13 -64.05 -14.29 -11.59
CA SER A 13 -65.49 -14.03 -11.76
C SER A 13 -66.24 -14.02 -10.44
N TYR A 14 -65.85 -14.85 -9.50
CA TYR A 14 -66.42 -14.98 -8.16
C TYR A 14 -66.06 -13.83 -7.21
N LEU A 15 -64.79 -13.40 -7.18
CA LEU A 15 -64.28 -12.37 -6.28
C LEU A 15 -64.64 -10.96 -6.73
N SER A 16 -64.72 -10.02 -5.80
CA SER A 16 -64.93 -8.58 -6.06
C SER A 16 -63.66 -7.77 -5.67
N LEU A 17 -63.60 -6.54 -6.14
CA LEU A 17 -62.61 -5.57 -5.71
C LEU A 17 -63.22 -4.68 -4.63
N SER A 18 -62.59 -4.58 -3.43
CA SER A 18 -63.04 -3.71 -2.35
C SER A 18 -62.87 -2.23 -2.72
N ASP A 19 -63.64 -1.36 -2.10
CA ASP A 19 -63.50 0.09 -2.29
C ASP A 19 -62.14 0.60 -1.81
N ASP A 20 -61.58 0.01 -0.73
CA ASP A 20 -60.25 0.33 -0.22
C ASP A 20 -59.17 0.01 -1.24
N ASP A 21 -59.17 -1.20 -1.81
CA ASP A 21 -58.20 -1.60 -2.82
C ASP A 21 -58.37 -0.85 -4.13
N ARG A 22 -59.62 -0.54 -4.51
CA ARG A 22 -59.89 0.34 -5.65
C ARG A 22 -59.31 1.74 -5.42
N SER A 23 -59.46 2.30 -4.20
CA SER A 23 -58.88 3.58 -3.82
C SER A 23 -57.35 3.52 -3.86
N ILE A 24 -56.76 2.42 -3.47
CA ILE A 24 -55.30 2.22 -3.57
C ILE A 24 -54.82 2.24 -5.03
N LEU A 25 -55.52 1.54 -5.91
CA LEU A 25 -55.23 1.50 -7.35
C LEU A 25 -55.37 2.89 -7.99
N SER A 26 -56.40 3.63 -7.65
CA SER A 26 -56.60 4.95 -8.22
C SER A 26 -55.70 6.00 -7.62
N SER A 27 -55.64 6.15 -6.28
CA SER A 27 -54.94 7.27 -5.63
C SER A 27 -53.41 7.04 -5.50
N LYS A 28 -52.97 5.79 -5.25
CA LYS A 28 -51.54 5.51 -5.07
C LYS A 28 -50.84 5.03 -6.34
N ARG A 29 -51.60 4.51 -7.32
CA ARG A 29 -51.08 4.00 -8.58
C ARG A 29 -51.51 4.82 -9.81
N GLY A 30 -52.45 5.73 -9.64
CA GLY A 30 -52.97 6.61 -10.69
C GLY A 30 -53.80 5.90 -11.75
N PHE A 31 -54.33 4.69 -11.45
CA PHE A 31 -55.11 3.95 -12.44
C PHE A 31 -56.53 4.54 -12.61
N ASP A 32 -57.00 4.67 -13.82
CA ASP A 32 -58.37 5.06 -14.11
C ASP A 32 -59.37 3.91 -13.92
N ASP A 33 -60.61 4.23 -13.62
CA ASP A 33 -61.65 3.22 -13.36
C ASP A 33 -61.92 2.27 -14.53
N ASN A 34 -61.76 2.74 -15.77
CA ASN A 34 -61.93 1.91 -16.93
C ASN A 34 -60.87 0.82 -17.01
N SER A 35 -59.60 1.20 -16.78
CA SER A 35 -58.47 0.23 -16.75
C SER A 35 -58.61 -0.73 -15.59
N ILE A 36 -59.00 -0.30 -14.40
CA ILE A 36 -59.24 -1.18 -13.24
C ILE A 36 -60.32 -2.23 -13.57
N ASN A 37 -61.41 -1.80 -14.21
CA ASN A 37 -62.49 -2.69 -14.56
C ASN A 37 -62.12 -3.69 -15.67
N LEU A 38 -61.45 -3.25 -16.71
CA LEU A 38 -61.00 -4.10 -17.82
C LEU A 38 -59.98 -5.18 -17.37
N LEU A 39 -59.08 -4.81 -16.45
CA LEU A 39 -58.06 -5.70 -15.93
C LEU A 39 -58.54 -6.61 -14.79
N LYS A 40 -59.82 -6.42 -14.36
CA LYS A 40 -60.53 -7.31 -13.40
C LYS A 40 -59.72 -7.58 -12.13
N PHE A 41 -59.03 -6.56 -11.54
CA PHE A 41 -58.39 -6.74 -10.24
C PHE A 41 -59.38 -7.19 -9.18
N ARG A 42 -58.93 -7.97 -8.18
CA ARG A 42 -59.73 -8.50 -7.10
C ARG A 42 -59.04 -8.31 -5.74
N SER A 43 -59.85 -8.20 -4.69
CA SER A 43 -59.35 -8.20 -3.32
C SER A 43 -59.30 -9.60 -2.75
N ILE A 44 -58.19 -9.95 -2.11
CA ILE A 44 -57.95 -11.22 -1.45
C ILE A 44 -57.42 -11.04 -0.07
N GLY A 45 -57.62 -11.96 0.84
CA GLY A 45 -57.11 -11.89 2.20
C GLY A 45 -57.76 -12.87 3.18
N PRO A 46 -57.42 -12.75 4.45
CA PRO A 46 -57.91 -13.64 5.51
C PRO A 46 -59.45 -13.69 5.64
N PHE A 47 -60.14 -12.67 5.16
CA PHE A 47 -61.61 -12.62 5.12
C PHE A 47 -62.24 -13.70 4.23
N LEU A 48 -61.49 -14.29 3.32
CA LEU A 48 -61.88 -15.37 2.44
C LEU A 48 -61.79 -16.77 3.08
N LYS A 49 -61.19 -16.89 4.28
CA LYS A 49 -60.94 -18.19 4.91
C LYS A 49 -62.18 -19.03 5.16
N GLU A 50 -63.32 -18.38 5.43
CA GLU A 50 -64.58 -19.08 5.73
C GLU A 50 -65.45 -19.25 4.47
N ASP A 51 -65.03 -18.74 3.32
CA ASP A 51 -65.77 -18.84 2.07
C ASP A 51 -65.73 -20.26 1.53
N LEU A 52 -66.94 -20.79 1.21
CA LEU A 52 -67.11 -22.18 0.83
C LEU A 52 -66.50 -22.52 -0.55
N PHE A 53 -66.57 -21.57 -1.50
CA PHE A 53 -65.91 -21.74 -2.80
C PHE A 53 -64.41 -21.74 -2.69
N ILE A 54 -63.89 -20.79 -1.94
CA ILE A 54 -62.43 -20.70 -1.74
C ILE A 54 -61.89 -21.92 -0.95
N LYS A 55 -62.65 -22.43 0.03
CA LYS A 55 -62.28 -23.68 0.77
C LYS A 55 -62.31 -24.92 -0.13
N SER A 56 -63.04 -24.91 -1.21
CA SER A 56 -63.05 -26.03 -2.18
C SER A 56 -61.87 -26.08 -3.12
N LEU A 57 -61.04 -25.03 -3.16
CA LEU A 57 -59.86 -24.97 -3.99
C LEU A 57 -58.70 -25.75 -3.39
N ASP A 58 -57.75 -26.16 -4.23
CA ASP A 58 -56.53 -26.81 -3.80
C ASP A 58 -55.78 -25.96 -2.79
N LYS A 59 -55.17 -26.60 -1.78
CA LYS A 59 -54.48 -25.95 -0.65
C LYS A 59 -53.51 -24.86 -1.08
N PRO A 60 -52.63 -25.01 -2.10
CA PRO A 60 -51.71 -23.90 -2.52
C PRO A 60 -52.47 -22.67 -3.01
N ILE A 61 -53.60 -22.86 -3.71
CA ILE A 61 -54.43 -21.75 -4.20
C ILE A 61 -55.16 -21.11 -3.02
N PHE A 62 -55.72 -21.90 -2.13
CA PHE A 62 -56.39 -21.45 -0.93
C PHE A 62 -55.43 -20.59 -0.07
N ASP A 63 -54.22 -21.09 0.20
CA ASP A 63 -53.22 -20.37 0.99
C ASP A 63 -52.84 -19.04 0.31
N ALA A 64 -52.65 -19.01 -1.01
CA ALA A 64 -52.32 -17.81 -1.77
C ALA A 64 -53.42 -16.72 -1.68
N LEU A 65 -54.70 -17.14 -1.64
CA LEU A 65 -55.84 -16.23 -1.60
C LEU A 65 -56.20 -15.74 -0.20
N THR A 66 -55.81 -16.48 0.85
CA THR A 66 -56.29 -16.25 2.24
C THR A 66 -55.23 -15.83 3.22
N THR A 67 -53.93 -15.80 2.88
CA THR A 67 -52.82 -15.56 3.85
C THR A 67 -52.73 -14.10 4.26
N THR A 68 -52.76 -13.16 3.34
CA THR A 68 -52.62 -11.73 3.59
C THR A 68 -53.57 -10.90 2.73
N ASN A 69 -54.02 -9.74 3.26
CA ASN A 69 -54.76 -8.76 2.47
C ASN A 69 -53.90 -8.29 1.28
N ASN A 70 -54.39 -8.47 0.08
CA ASN A 70 -53.66 -8.22 -1.15
C ASN A 70 -54.60 -7.97 -2.33
N ILE A 71 -54.01 -7.49 -3.45
CA ILE A 71 -54.71 -7.37 -4.72
C ILE A 71 -54.32 -8.57 -5.59
N LEU A 72 -55.31 -9.28 -6.12
CA LEU A 72 -55.16 -10.36 -7.10
C LEU A 72 -55.07 -9.76 -8.50
N ILE A 73 -54.02 -10.10 -9.23
CA ILE A 73 -53.76 -9.62 -10.59
C ILE A 73 -54.07 -10.76 -11.58
N PRO A 74 -55.09 -10.63 -12.45
CA PRO A 74 -55.31 -11.56 -13.53
C PRO A 74 -54.28 -11.39 -14.65
N TYR A 75 -53.79 -12.48 -15.19
CA TYR A 75 -52.99 -12.57 -16.40
C TYR A 75 -53.86 -12.94 -17.58
N PHE A 76 -53.64 -12.28 -18.70
CA PHE A 76 -54.48 -12.43 -19.87
C PHE A 76 -53.73 -13.03 -21.06
N ASN A 77 -54.41 -13.82 -21.85
CA ASN A 77 -54.01 -14.14 -23.21
C ASN A 77 -54.32 -12.96 -24.15
N GLN A 78 -53.82 -13.02 -25.38
CA GLN A 78 -54.01 -11.97 -26.37
C GLN A 78 -55.48 -11.80 -26.80
N ASP A 79 -56.30 -12.85 -26.66
CA ASP A 79 -57.74 -12.82 -26.91
C ASP A 79 -58.58 -12.26 -25.75
N GLY A 80 -57.92 -11.86 -24.65
CA GLY A 80 -58.57 -11.32 -23.45
C GLY A 80 -59.07 -12.41 -22.47
N SER A 81 -58.87 -13.67 -22.74
CA SER A 81 -59.13 -14.74 -21.78
C SER A 81 -58.12 -14.76 -20.66
N ILE A 82 -58.51 -15.20 -19.45
CA ILE A 82 -57.62 -15.29 -18.30
C ILE A 82 -56.75 -16.53 -18.39
N SER A 83 -55.44 -16.37 -18.36
CA SER A 83 -54.45 -17.46 -18.42
C SER A 83 -53.93 -17.88 -17.04
N ASN A 84 -53.88 -16.93 -16.08
CA ASN A 84 -53.36 -17.17 -14.72
C ASN A 84 -53.83 -16.04 -13.78
N ILE A 85 -53.58 -16.20 -12.48
CA ILE A 85 -53.81 -15.19 -11.46
C ILE A 85 -52.60 -15.11 -10.50
N ARG A 86 -52.30 -13.94 -9.97
CA ARG A 86 -51.22 -13.76 -9.04
C ARG A 86 -51.52 -12.68 -7.98
N PRO A 87 -51.29 -12.94 -6.67
CA PRO A 87 -51.29 -11.89 -5.67
C PRO A 87 -50.18 -10.87 -5.92
N HIS A 88 -50.41 -9.57 -5.76
CA HIS A 88 -49.45 -8.51 -6.06
C HIS A 88 -48.16 -8.63 -5.24
N LYS A 89 -48.25 -8.89 -3.95
CA LYS A 89 -47.12 -9.08 -3.07
C LYS A 89 -47.08 -10.49 -2.55
N PHE A 90 -46.36 -11.37 -3.23
CA PHE A 90 -46.20 -12.74 -2.80
C PHE A 90 -44.85 -12.89 -2.07
N GLY A 91 -44.90 -13.21 -0.77
CA GLY A 91 -43.70 -13.39 0.07
C GLY A 91 -42.89 -14.65 -0.20
N ILE A 92 -43.28 -15.49 -1.14
CA ILE A 92 -42.62 -16.73 -1.50
C ILE A 92 -41.88 -16.53 -2.83
N LYS A 93 -40.63 -16.94 -2.88
CA LYS A 93 -39.86 -16.96 -4.14
C LYS A 93 -40.53 -17.87 -5.13
N ASP A 94 -41.30 -17.29 -6.04
CA ASP A 94 -42.02 -18.01 -7.10
C ASP A 94 -41.04 -18.32 -8.25
N ASN A 95 -40.70 -19.59 -8.43
CA ASN A 95 -39.89 -20.06 -9.54
C ASN A 95 -40.63 -20.11 -10.88
N GLY A 96 -41.92 -19.79 -10.91
CA GLY A 96 -42.80 -19.87 -12.06
C GLY A 96 -43.34 -18.54 -12.58
N ALA A 97 -42.70 -17.40 -12.22
CA ALA A 97 -43.21 -16.09 -12.62
C ALA A 97 -43.20 -15.89 -14.14
N GLN A 98 -44.38 -15.65 -14.71
CA GLN A 98 -44.62 -15.42 -16.13
C GLN A 98 -44.41 -13.95 -16.52
N ILE A 99 -44.19 -13.68 -17.81
CA ILE A 99 -44.24 -12.33 -18.36
C ILE A 99 -45.66 -11.80 -18.28
N TYR A 100 -45.83 -10.62 -17.72
CA TYR A 100 -47.14 -9.97 -17.62
C TYR A 100 -47.37 -8.98 -18.76
N ILE A 101 -48.54 -9.07 -19.41
CA ILE A 101 -48.99 -8.15 -20.45
C ILE A 101 -50.45 -7.81 -20.15
N PRO A 102 -50.80 -6.52 -19.95
CA PRO A 102 -52.16 -6.09 -19.69
C PRO A 102 -52.97 -5.99 -20.99
N TRP A 103 -53.15 -7.13 -21.69
CA TRP A 103 -53.78 -7.21 -22.99
C TRP A 103 -55.10 -6.47 -23.15
N PRO A 104 -56.03 -6.47 -22.15
CA PRO A 104 -57.34 -5.80 -22.28
C PRO A 104 -57.26 -4.28 -22.48
N ILE A 105 -56.15 -3.64 -22.12
CA ILE A 105 -55.97 -2.18 -22.25
C ILE A 105 -54.89 -1.79 -23.26
N ILE A 106 -54.33 -2.74 -24.02
CA ILE A 106 -53.31 -2.46 -25.01
C ILE A 106 -53.95 -1.90 -26.29
N ASN A 107 -53.47 -0.72 -26.67
CA ASN A 107 -53.83 -0.06 -27.94
C ASN A 107 -52.58 0.11 -28.81
N GLY A 108 -52.64 -0.42 -30.06
CA GLY A 108 -51.54 -0.18 -31.03
C GLY A 108 -50.40 -1.19 -30.86
N LYS A 109 -50.62 -2.45 -31.15
CA LYS A 109 -49.68 -3.58 -31.02
C LYS A 109 -48.39 -3.42 -31.86
N GLU A 110 -48.44 -2.67 -32.95
CA GLU A 110 -47.32 -2.51 -33.91
C GLU A 110 -46.32 -1.42 -33.52
N LYS A 111 -46.46 -0.83 -32.34
CA LYS A 111 -45.60 0.26 -31.83
C LYS A 111 -44.36 -0.24 -31.08
N THR A 112 -43.54 0.72 -30.66
CA THR A 112 -42.47 0.47 -29.68
C THR A 112 -43.07 0.13 -28.31
N TRP A 113 -42.62 -0.93 -27.71
CA TRP A 113 -43.09 -1.41 -26.40
C TRP A 113 -42.14 -1.01 -25.29
N VAL A 114 -42.65 -0.88 -24.07
CA VAL A 114 -41.85 -0.67 -22.86
C VAL A 114 -41.69 -2.00 -22.12
N LEU A 115 -40.46 -2.38 -21.83
CA LEU A 115 -40.13 -3.48 -20.91
C LEU A 115 -39.85 -2.89 -19.52
N THR A 116 -40.64 -3.31 -18.53
CA THR A 116 -40.50 -2.82 -17.15
C THR A 116 -40.47 -3.96 -16.14
N GLU A 117 -40.34 -3.64 -14.86
CA GLU A 117 -40.40 -4.58 -13.74
C GLU A 117 -41.70 -4.44 -12.99
N GLY A 118 -42.43 -5.56 -12.90
CA GLY A 118 -43.67 -5.65 -12.14
C GLY A 118 -44.93 -5.17 -12.87
N GLU A 119 -46.04 -5.79 -12.55
CA GLU A 119 -47.33 -5.76 -13.28
C GLU A 119 -47.94 -4.34 -13.32
N PHE A 120 -47.93 -3.63 -12.18
CA PHE A 120 -48.56 -2.29 -12.07
C PHE A 120 -47.87 -1.24 -12.95
N LYS A 121 -46.56 -1.33 -13.11
CA LYS A 121 -45.82 -0.44 -14.01
C LYS A 121 -46.14 -0.67 -15.48
N ALA A 122 -46.34 -1.94 -15.87
CA ALA A 122 -46.84 -2.23 -17.21
C ALA A 122 -48.25 -1.71 -17.44
N VAL A 123 -49.11 -1.82 -16.44
CA VAL A 123 -50.45 -1.19 -16.49
C VAL A 123 -50.36 0.32 -16.62
N ALA A 124 -49.56 0.98 -15.81
CA ALA A 124 -49.33 2.42 -15.84
C ALA A 124 -48.86 2.90 -17.23
N SER A 125 -47.85 2.21 -17.81
CA SER A 125 -47.39 2.52 -19.17
C SER A 125 -48.49 2.41 -20.22
N CYS A 126 -49.33 1.36 -20.12
CA CYS A 126 -50.45 1.19 -21.02
C CYS A 126 -51.56 2.27 -20.84
N ILE A 127 -51.83 2.72 -19.62
CA ILE A 127 -52.69 3.85 -19.32
C ILE A 127 -52.19 5.15 -19.99
N TYR A 128 -50.90 5.35 -19.98
CA TYR A 128 -50.26 6.44 -20.76
C TYR A 128 -50.37 6.22 -22.30
N GLY A 129 -50.86 5.06 -22.76
CA GLY A 129 -51.05 4.74 -24.16
C GLY A 129 -49.81 4.17 -24.85
N VAL A 130 -48.84 3.67 -24.07
CA VAL A 130 -47.66 3.00 -24.58
C VAL A 130 -47.73 1.55 -24.20
N PRO A 131 -47.80 0.60 -25.19
CA PRO A 131 -47.86 -0.84 -24.90
C PRO A 131 -46.65 -1.27 -24.09
N SER A 132 -46.90 -2.15 -23.11
CA SER A 132 -45.84 -2.55 -22.17
C SER A 132 -45.98 -4.01 -21.76
N LEU A 133 -44.83 -4.59 -21.41
CA LEU A 133 -44.73 -5.89 -20.78
C LEU A 133 -43.86 -5.82 -19.56
N ALA A 134 -44.14 -6.63 -18.55
CA ALA A 134 -43.39 -6.67 -17.32
C ALA A 134 -42.70 -8.02 -17.08
N ILE A 135 -41.48 -7.95 -16.63
CA ILE A 135 -40.75 -9.10 -16.07
C ILE A 135 -40.93 -9.13 -14.55
N PRO A 136 -40.89 -10.35 -13.94
CA PRO A 136 -41.10 -10.50 -12.48
C PRO A 136 -40.00 -9.95 -11.60
N GLY A 137 -38.90 -9.46 -12.15
CA GLY A 137 -37.78 -8.81 -11.46
C GLY A 137 -36.66 -8.50 -12.42
N ILE A 138 -35.91 -7.45 -12.16
CA ILE A 138 -34.80 -6.96 -13.03
C ILE A 138 -33.74 -8.00 -13.28
N SER A 139 -33.52 -8.95 -12.35
CA SER A 139 -32.55 -10.06 -12.47
C SER A 139 -33.06 -11.24 -13.29
N SER A 140 -34.19 -11.11 -14.01
CA SER A 140 -34.82 -12.20 -14.82
C SER A 140 -34.06 -12.49 -16.12
N HIS A 141 -32.79 -12.84 -15.99
CA HIS A 141 -31.91 -13.22 -17.13
C HIS A 141 -31.43 -14.66 -17.06
N THR A 142 -31.94 -15.48 -16.15
CA THR A 142 -31.66 -16.91 -16.10
C THR A 142 -32.22 -17.61 -17.35
N SER A 143 -31.63 -18.71 -17.80
CA SER A 143 -31.91 -19.34 -19.06
C SER A 143 -33.42 -19.57 -19.34
N THR A 144 -34.16 -20.04 -18.37
CA THR A 144 -35.64 -20.31 -18.51
C THR A 144 -36.47 -19.03 -18.59
N LYS A 145 -36.19 -18.03 -17.78
CA LYS A 145 -36.93 -16.76 -17.79
C LYS A 145 -36.60 -15.89 -19.00
N LEU A 146 -35.36 -15.92 -19.45
CA LEU A 146 -34.93 -15.26 -20.67
C LEU A 146 -35.58 -15.88 -21.89
N SER A 147 -35.63 -17.21 -21.99
CA SER A 147 -36.32 -17.92 -23.09
C SER A 147 -37.77 -17.48 -23.20
N SER A 148 -38.54 -17.47 -22.08
CA SER A 148 -39.93 -17.01 -22.04
C SER A 148 -40.06 -15.55 -22.49
N LEU A 149 -39.18 -14.65 -22.09
CA LEU A 149 -39.15 -13.25 -22.53
C LEU A 149 -38.95 -13.15 -24.04
N LEU A 150 -37.93 -13.84 -24.58
CA LEU A 150 -37.61 -13.79 -25.99
C LEU A 150 -38.74 -14.42 -26.86
N ASP A 151 -39.34 -15.51 -26.40
CA ASP A 151 -40.48 -16.11 -27.07
C ASP A 151 -41.71 -15.17 -27.10
N THR A 152 -41.97 -14.47 -25.99
CA THR A 152 -43.00 -13.44 -25.92
C THR A 152 -42.71 -12.27 -26.88
N ILE A 153 -41.44 -11.79 -26.93
CA ILE A 153 -41.04 -10.75 -27.86
C ILE A 153 -41.22 -11.15 -29.31
N ARG A 154 -40.85 -12.39 -29.66
CA ARG A 154 -41.11 -12.97 -31.02
C ARG A 154 -42.58 -13.01 -31.37
N GLN A 155 -43.42 -13.39 -30.42
CA GLN A 155 -44.89 -13.45 -30.61
C GLN A 155 -45.50 -12.06 -30.81
N ILE A 156 -45.05 -11.07 -30.03
CA ILE A 156 -45.54 -9.67 -30.14
C ILE A 156 -45.03 -9.02 -31.42
N SER A 157 -43.80 -9.33 -31.81
CA SER A 157 -43.06 -8.70 -32.92
C SER A 157 -43.06 -7.17 -32.88
N PRO A 158 -42.63 -6.53 -31.80
CA PRO A 158 -42.73 -5.08 -31.63
C PRO A 158 -41.82 -4.35 -32.61
N ALA A 159 -42.16 -3.12 -32.97
CA ALA A 159 -41.29 -2.25 -33.79
C ALA A 159 -39.97 -1.92 -33.09
N GLY A 160 -39.96 -1.87 -31.74
CA GLY A 160 -38.82 -1.70 -30.89
C GLY A 160 -39.16 -1.92 -29.43
N ILE A 161 -38.13 -2.03 -28.57
CA ILE A 161 -38.29 -2.14 -27.10
C ILE A 161 -37.47 -1.08 -26.40
N ILE A 162 -38.12 -0.35 -25.49
CA ILE A 162 -37.46 0.55 -24.54
C ILE A 162 -37.49 -0.12 -23.16
N ILE A 163 -36.30 -0.37 -22.60
CA ILE A 163 -36.16 -0.90 -21.25
C ILE A 163 -36.24 0.27 -20.27
N CYS A 164 -37.23 0.21 -19.37
CA CYS A 164 -37.50 1.26 -18.42
C CYS A 164 -37.73 0.66 -17.03
N PHE A 165 -36.63 0.53 -16.27
CA PHE A 165 -36.66 0.05 -14.90
C PHE A 165 -36.70 1.21 -13.89
N ASP A 166 -36.93 0.90 -12.62
CA ASP A 166 -36.97 1.89 -11.54
C ASP A 166 -35.65 2.63 -11.45
N ASN A 167 -35.71 3.94 -11.25
CA ASN A 167 -34.59 4.79 -10.94
C ASN A 167 -34.64 5.17 -9.45
N GLU A 168 -33.74 4.63 -8.62
CA GLU A 168 -33.84 4.74 -7.16
C GLU A 168 -32.50 5.15 -6.56
N ILE A 169 -32.46 6.29 -5.82
CA ILE A 169 -31.28 6.85 -5.15
C ILE A 169 -31.02 6.25 -3.76
N LYS A 170 -31.78 5.25 -3.32
CA LYS A 170 -31.54 4.56 -2.05
C LYS A 170 -30.20 3.85 -2.07
N ASP A 171 -29.46 4.00 -0.96
CA ASP A 171 -28.13 3.38 -0.80
C ASP A 171 -28.20 1.85 -0.94
N ASN A 172 -27.21 1.31 -1.64
CA ASN A 172 -27.02 -0.14 -1.69
C ASN A 172 -26.26 -0.56 -0.43
N PRO A 173 -26.84 -1.43 0.42
CA PRO A 173 -26.21 -1.84 1.67
C PRO A 173 -24.84 -2.51 1.51
N LYS A 174 -24.50 -3.00 0.33
CA LYS A 174 -23.17 -3.58 0.03
C LYS A 174 -22.06 -2.53 -0.05
N PHE A 175 -22.39 -1.25 -0.17
CA PHE A 175 -21.45 -0.15 -0.38
C PHE A 175 -21.60 0.96 0.65
N LYS A 176 -21.92 0.62 1.91
CA LYS A 176 -22.19 1.59 2.98
C LYS A 176 -21.05 2.56 3.29
N ASN A 177 -19.81 2.16 2.97
CA ASN A 177 -18.59 2.84 3.41
C ASN A 177 -17.90 3.67 2.32
N TYR A 178 -18.50 3.86 1.17
CA TYR A 178 -17.91 4.67 0.10
C TYR A 178 -18.30 6.14 0.21
N LYS A 179 -17.35 7.07 -0.01
CA LYS A 179 -17.61 8.52 -0.04
C LYS A 179 -18.70 8.88 -1.03
N ASP A 180 -18.67 8.26 -2.20
CA ASP A 180 -19.69 8.35 -3.23
C ASP A 180 -20.63 7.18 -3.05
N LYS A 181 -21.79 7.41 -2.50
CA LYS A 181 -22.76 6.36 -2.19
C LYS A 181 -23.18 5.60 -3.45
N TYR A 182 -22.92 4.30 -3.46
CA TYR A 182 -23.42 3.42 -4.51
C TYR A 182 -24.92 3.18 -4.30
N THR A 183 -25.74 3.73 -5.19
CA THR A 183 -27.19 3.62 -5.09
C THR A 183 -27.74 2.42 -5.87
N LYS A 184 -29.00 2.03 -5.59
CA LYS A 184 -29.69 0.99 -6.35
C LYS A 184 -29.89 1.35 -7.82
N ARG A 185 -29.84 2.63 -8.19
CA ARG A 185 -29.83 3.10 -9.56
C ARG A 185 -28.78 2.38 -10.41
N TYR A 186 -27.58 2.17 -9.88
CA TYR A 186 -26.52 1.49 -10.63
C TYR A 186 -26.83 0.01 -10.89
N ASP A 187 -27.58 -0.64 -9.99
CA ASP A 187 -28.08 -2.00 -10.25
C ASP A 187 -29.11 -2.01 -11.39
N SER A 188 -30.05 -1.07 -11.40
CA SER A 188 -31.00 -0.91 -12.51
C SER A 188 -30.30 -0.63 -13.84
N GLN A 189 -29.28 0.23 -13.86
CA GLN A 189 -28.46 0.51 -15.04
C GLN A 189 -27.76 -0.74 -15.56
N PHE A 190 -27.15 -1.52 -14.67
CA PHE A 190 -26.53 -2.79 -15.04
C PHE A 190 -27.53 -3.74 -15.69
N TYR A 191 -28.66 -4.00 -15.05
CA TYR A 191 -29.66 -4.93 -15.56
C TYR A 191 -30.35 -4.42 -16.84
N SER A 192 -30.59 -3.13 -16.97
CA SER A 192 -31.09 -2.53 -18.21
C SER A 192 -30.16 -2.80 -19.38
N TYR A 193 -28.85 -2.60 -19.17
CA TYR A 193 -27.84 -2.85 -20.19
C TYR A 193 -27.76 -4.34 -20.59
N VAL A 194 -27.75 -5.22 -19.58
CA VAL A 194 -27.68 -6.67 -19.83
C VAL A 194 -28.92 -7.16 -20.60
N GLN A 195 -30.13 -6.76 -20.18
CA GLN A 195 -31.37 -7.12 -20.87
C GLN A 195 -31.37 -6.58 -22.29
N ALA A 196 -30.97 -5.34 -22.50
CA ALA A 196 -30.86 -4.74 -23.82
C ALA A 196 -29.97 -5.56 -24.75
N LYS A 197 -28.75 -5.95 -24.27
CA LYS A 197 -27.80 -6.75 -25.06
C LYS A 197 -28.32 -8.13 -25.39
N LEU A 198 -29.16 -8.72 -24.54
CA LEU A 198 -29.78 -10.03 -24.81
C LEU A 198 -30.91 -9.89 -25.84
N ILE A 199 -31.75 -8.84 -25.74
CA ILE A 199 -32.85 -8.59 -26.65
C ILE A 199 -32.36 -8.13 -28.03
N GLU A 200 -31.23 -7.37 -28.09
CA GLU A 200 -30.62 -6.95 -29.37
C GLU A 200 -30.29 -8.16 -30.30
N LYS A 201 -29.96 -9.30 -29.72
CA LYS A 201 -29.71 -10.52 -30.51
C LYS A 201 -30.94 -11.01 -31.28
N GLU A 202 -32.14 -10.70 -30.78
CA GLU A 202 -33.40 -11.06 -31.39
C GLU A 202 -33.95 -9.99 -32.34
N LEU A 203 -33.93 -8.75 -31.91
CA LEU A 203 -34.59 -7.64 -32.64
C LEU A 203 -33.63 -6.83 -33.51
N GLY A 204 -32.31 -6.85 -33.22
CA GLY A 204 -31.30 -5.98 -33.82
C GLY A 204 -31.00 -4.74 -32.95
N LYS A 205 -29.79 -4.19 -33.10
CA LYS A 205 -29.23 -3.12 -32.25
C LYS A 205 -30.04 -1.83 -32.30
N ASP A 206 -30.61 -1.49 -33.45
CA ASP A 206 -31.36 -0.26 -33.65
C ASP A 206 -32.76 -0.25 -33.08
N LYS A 207 -33.28 -1.41 -32.66
CA LYS A 207 -34.62 -1.59 -32.13
C LYS A 207 -34.69 -1.64 -30.61
N VAL A 208 -33.56 -1.50 -29.90
CA VAL A 208 -33.53 -1.56 -28.43
C VAL A 208 -32.94 -0.31 -27.87
N ALA A 209 -33.64 0.29 -26.90
CA ALA A 209 -33.20 1.49 -26.20
C ALA A 209 -33.38 1.35 -24.69
N ILE A 210 -32.72 2.21 -23.90
CA ILE A 210 -32.81 2.25 -22.46
C ILE A 210 -33.26 3.63 -22.05
N CYS A 211 -34.28 3.71 -21.18
CA CYS A 211 -34.82 4.90 -20.60
C CYS A 211 -34.53 4.96 -19.09
N GLU A 212 -34.04 6.09 -18.61
CA GLU A 212 -33.96 6.39 -17.19
C GLU A 212 -35.05 7.38 -16.81
N LEU A 213 -35.86 6.99 -15.81
CA LEU A 213 -36.93 7.83 -15.30
C LEU A 213 -36.37 9.06 -14.56
N PRO A 214 -36.98 10.24 -14.70
CA PRO A 214 -36.53 11.49 -14.09
C PRO A 214 -36.64 11.45 -12.56
N LEU A 215 -35.53 11.69 -11.85
CA LEU A 215 -35.50 11.72 -10.38
C LEU A 215 -36.03 13.00 -9.75
N ASP A 216 -36.10 14.09 -10.50
CA ASP A 216 -36.68 15.37 -10.07
C ASP A 216 -38.19 15.28 -9.83
N LYS A 217 -38.85 14.34 -10.50
CA LYS A 217 -40.28 14.04 -10.33
C LYS A 217 -40.51 12.83 -9.39
N ALA A 218 -39.43 12.29 -8.76
CA ALA A 218 -39.52 11.12 -7.94
C ALA A 218 -40.12 11.39 -6.55
N LYS A 219 -40.93 10.47 -6.05
CA LYS A 219 -41.38 10.45 -4.68
C LYS A 219 -40.43 9.63 -3.83
N ASP A 220 -39.98 10.21 -2.70
CA ASP A 220 -39.08 9.54 -1.76
C ASP A 220 -37.78 8.99 -2.39
N GLY A 221 -37.25 9.69 -3.41
CA GLY A 221 -36.01 9.32 -4.10
C GLY A 221 -36.15 8.08 -4.99
N LYS A 222 -37.35 7.70 -5.38
CA LYS A 222 -37.66 6.61 -6.30
C LYS A 222 -38.59 7.07 -7.41
N ALA A 223 -38.11 6.98 -8.66
CA ALA A 223 -38.93 7.16 -9.84
C ALA A 223 -39.33 5.79 -10.41
N ASP A 224 -40.63 5.50 -10.48
CA ASP A 224 -41.21 4.36 -11.16
C ASP A 224 -42.45 4.81 -11.96
N ILE A 225 -42.87 4.02 -12.97
CA ILE A 225 -43.89 4.44 -13.94
C ILE A 225 -45.23 4.67 -13.27
N ASP A 226 -45.68 3.81 -12.38
CA ASP A 226 -46.95 3.92 -11.66
C ASP A 226 -46.91 5.05 -10.61
N GLY A 227 -45.78 5.30 -9.98
CA GLY A 227 -45.60 6.46 -9.10
C GLY A 227 -45.68 7.79 -9.86
N LEU A 228 -45.08 7.86 -11.05
CA LEU A 228 -45.16 9.04 -11.91
C LEU A 228 -46.60 9.29 -12.39
N LEU A 229 -47.33 8.25 -12.75
CA LEU A 229 -48.76 8.38 -13.10
C LEU A 229 -49.57 8.89 -11.91
N ALA A 230 -49.31 8.37 -10.70
CA ALA A 230 -49.99 8.82 -9.48
C ALA A 230 -49.70 10.28 -9.09
N THR A 231 -48.56 10.84 -9.50
CA THR A 231 -48.23 12.26 -9.30
C THR A 231 -48.85 13.17 -10.32
N GLY A 232 -49.64 12.64 -11.27
CA GLY A 232 -50.34 13.42 -12.28
C GLY A 232 -49.52 13.76 -13.52
N MET A 233 -48.42 13.06 -13.79
CA MET A 233 -47.69 13.21 -15.05
C MET A 233 -48.63 12.98 -16.23
N SER A 234 -48.61 13.86 -17.23
CA SER A 234 -49.44 13.71 -18.42
C SER A 234 -48.91 12.64 -19.38
N LYS A 235 -49.76 12.15 -20.28
CA LYS A 235 -49.37 11.23 -21.33
C LYS A 235 -48.22 11.76 -22.21
N GLN A 236 -48.28 13.05 -22.56
CA GLN A 236 -47.25 13.65 -23.40
C GLN A 236 -45.90 13.73 -22.70
N GLU A 237 -45.88 14.13 -21.43
CA GLU A 237 -44.65 14.16 -20.64
C GLU A 237 -43.99 12.76 -20.52
N TYR A 238 -44.80 11.72 -20.33
CA TYR A 238 -44.28 10.36 -20.30
C TYR A 238 -43.67 9.90 -21.64
N VAL A 239 -44.39 10.23 -22.74
CA VAL A 239 -43.88 9.94 -24.09
C VAL A 239 -42.60 10.73 -24.37
N ASP A 240 -42.49 11.98 -23.92
CA ASP A 240 -41.30 12.81 -24.07
C ASP A 240 -40.11 12.20 -23.26
N VAL A 241 -40.34 11.66 -22.06
CA VAL A 241 -39.33 10.92 -21.27
C VAL A 241 -38.86 9.68 -22.04
N LEU A 242 -39.75 8.94 -22.67
CA LEU A 242 -39.37 7.78 -23.47
C LEU A 242 -38.59 8.16 -24.74
N HIS A 243 -38.90 9.32 -25.35
CA HIS A 243 -38.14 9.84 -26.50
C HIS A 243 -36.70 10.25 -26.13
N GLN A 244 -36.38 10.50 -24.85
CA GLN A 244 -35.03 10.75 -24.36
C GLN A 244 -34.23 9.45 -24.15
N SER A 245 -34.81 8.30 -24.44
CA SER A 245 -34.16 7.04 -24.32
C SER A 245 -32.91 6.95 -25.21
N VAL A 246 -31.88 6.31 -24.68
CA VAL A 246 -30.58 6.15 -25.35
C VAL A 246 -30.50 4.75 -25.93
N ARG A 247 -29.99 4.62 -27.16
CA ARG A 247 -29.76 3.32 -27.78
C ARG A 247 -28.83 2.45 -26.94
N SER A 248 -29.10 1.18 -26.86
CA SER A 248 -28.41 0.26 -25.94
C SER A 248 -26.93 0.15 -26.20
N TYR A 249 -26.45 0.26 -27.45
CA TYR A 249 -25.05 0.19 -27.77
C TYR A 249 -24.26 1.46 -27.34
N ASP A 250 -24.94 2.59 -27.16
CA ASP A 250 -24.35 3.83 -26.68
C ASP A 250 -24.50 4.02 -25.14
N TYR A 251 -25.32 3.21 -24.50
CA TYR A 251 -25.72 3.42 -23.11
C TYR A 251 -24.54 3.42 -22.13
N ARG A 252 -23.50 2.64 -22.38
CA ARG A 252 -22.29 2.63 -21.51
C ARG A 252 -21.58 3.98 -21.48
N LYS A 253 -21.71 4.82 -22.48
CA LYS A 253 -21.17 6.18 -22.48
C LYS A 253 -21.77 7.05 -21.37
N SER A 254 -23.01 6.76 -20.96
CA SER A 254 -23.64 7.46 -19.83
C SER A 254 -22.94 7.19 -18.49
N TRP A 255 -22.12 6.13 -18.40
CA TRP A 255 -21.34 5.77 -17.22
C TRP A 255 -20.03 6.52 -17.11
N ASP A 256 -19.55 7.17 -18.18
CA ASP A 256 -18.26 7.87 -18.19
C ASP A 256 -18.18 9.01 -17.15
N ASN A 257 -19.34 9.55 -16.75
CA ASN A 257 -19.44 10.58 -15.71
C ASN A 257 -19.55 10.01 -14.28
N LEU A 258 -19.53 8.69 -14.11
CA LEU A 258 -19.58 8.08 -12.79
C LEU A 258 -18.21 8.18 -12.08
N PRO A 259 -18.20 8.20 -10.73
CA PRO A 259 -16.98 8.05 -9.98
C PRO A 259 -16.17 6.83 -10.47
N PRO A 260 -14.84 6.91 -10.62
CA PRO A 260 -14.02 5.85 -11.22
C PRO A 260 -14.24 4.47 -10.59
N LEU A 261 -14.50 4.41 -9.29
CA LEU A 261 -14.78 3.17 -8.57
C LEU A 261 -16.09 2.52 -9.01
N HIS A 262 -17.17 3.33 -9.16
CA HIS A 262 -18.50 2.86 -9.60
C HIS A 262 -18.44 2.40 -11.06
N LEU A 263 -17.77 3.16 -11.92
CA LEU A 263 -17.56 2.81 -13.32
C LEU A 263 -16.84 1.46 -13.44
N SER A 264 -15.73 1.30 -12.73
CA SER A 264 -14.95 0.06 -12.72
C SER A 264 -15.79 -1.13 -12.22
N TYR A 265 -16.62 -0.95 -11.21
CA TYR A 265 -17.50 -1.98 -10.69
C TYR A 265 -18.56 -2.41 -11.70
N LEU A 266 -19.25 -1.45 -12.35
CA LEU A 266 -20.26 -1.75 -13.37
C LEU A 266 -19.64 -2.44 -14.58
N GLN A 267 -18.49 -1.99 -15.07
CA GLN A 267 -17.79 -2.61 -16.20
C GLN A 267 -17.43 -4.07 -15.87
N ARG A 268 -16.84 -4.33 -14.69
CA ARG A 268 -16.53 -5.71 -14.26
C ARG A 268 -17.76 -6.59 -14.17
N ARG A 269 -18.92 -6.07 -13.69
CA ARG A 269 -20.18 -6.84 -13.66
C ARG A 269 -20.64 -7.25 -15.05
N VAL A 270 -20.54 -6.34 -16.03
CA VAL A 270 -20.89 -6.61 -17.43
C VAL A 270 -19.98 -7.68 -18.03
N ASP A 271 -18.67 -7.50 -17.86
CA ASP A 271 -17.67 -8.43 -18.39
C ASP A 271 -17.87 -9.82 -17.77
N ARG A 272 -18.12 -9.91 -16.47
CA ARG A 272 -18.46 -11.15 -15.77
C ARG A 272 -19.72 -11.81 -16.32
N PHE A 273 -20.76 -11.04 -16.57
CA PHE A 273 -22.02 -11.57 -17.07
C PHE A 273 -21.89 -12.21 -18.46
N PHE A 274 -21.10 -11.59 -19.34
CA PHE A 274 -20.84 -12.09 -20.69
C PHE A 274 -19.63 -13.04 -20.78
N TYR A 275 -18.95 -13.32 -19.66
CA TYR A 275 -17.82 -14.23 -19.63
C TYR A 275 -18.24 -15.66 -19.99
N THR A 276 -17.78 -16.12 -21.14
CA THR A 276 -18.07 -17.48 -21.64
C THR A 276 -17.06 -18.53 -21.15
N GLY A 277 -16.17 -18.15 -20.29
CA GLY A 277 -15.21 -18.87 -19.45
C GLY A 277 -14.50 -20.08 -20.09
N LYS A 278 -13.21 -19.91 -20.40
CA LYS A 278 -12.34 -21.04 -20.69
C LYS A 278 -11.94 -21.82 -19.43
N ILE A 279 -12.02 -21.19 -18.25
CA ILE A 279 -11.75 -21.83 -16.96
C ILE A 279 -13.05 -22.00 -16.18
N LYS A 280 -13.23 -23.17 -15.61
CA LYS A 280 -14.37 -23.52 -14.75
C LYS A 280 -13.85 -24.15 -13.47
N GLU A 281 -14.52 -23.86 -12.38
CA GLU A 281 -14.30 -24.51 -11.10
C GLU A 281 -15.39 -25.54 -10.83
N ASN A 282 -14.99 -26.72 -10.36
CA ASN A 282 -15.89 -27.74 -9.86
C ASN A 282 -15.18 -28.54 -8.76
N PHE A 283 -15.87 -28.76 -7.60
CA PHE A 283 -15.35 -29.52 -6.45
C PHE A 283 -13.93 -29.08 -6.00
N ASN A 284 -13.68 -27.77 -5.88
CA ASN A 284 -12.36 -27.19 -5.59
C ASN A 284 -11.25 -27.62 -6.56
N CYS A 285 -11.57 -27.89 -7.80
CA CYS A 285 -10.61 -28.16 -8.88
C CYS A 285 -10.87 -27.21 -10.04
N LEU A 286 -9.82 -26.86 -10.78
CA LEU A 286 -9.95 -26.05 -11.99
C LEU A 286 -9.95 -26.93 -13.25
N TYR A 287 -10.80 -26.57 -14.18
CA TYR A 287 -10.96 -27.25 -15.47
C TYR A 287 -10.86 -26.24 -16.60
N ARG A 288 -10.18 -26.62 -17.68
CA ARG A 288 -10.24 -25.93 -18.97
C ARG A 288 -11.43 -26.44 -19.77
N VAL A 289 -12.22 -25.55 -20.32
CA VAL A 289 -13.34 -25.86 -21.22
C VAL A 289 -12.82 -25.85 -22.64
N GLU A 290 -12.92 -26.99 -23.30
CA GLU A 290 -12.55 -27.20 -24.71
C GLU A 290 -13.77 -27.55 -25.54
N TYR A 291 -13.78 -27.14 -26.81
CA TYR A 291 -14.78 -27.53 -27.79
C TYR A 291 -14.11 -28.38 -28.85
N LYS A 292 -14.45 -29.66 -28.94
CA LYS A 292 -13.91 -30.59 -29.94
C LYS A 292 -14.96 -30.92 -30.97
N ASN A 293 -14.61 -30.79 -32.24
CA ASN A 293 -15.45 -31.25 -33.34
C ASN A 293 -15.31 -32.76 -33.48
N LYS A 294 -16.46 -33.49 -33.38
CA LYS A 294 -16.52 -34.93 -33.68
C LYS A 294 -17.42 -35.11 -34.87
N THR A 295 -16.94 -35.86 -35.85
CA THR A 295 -17.77 -36.32 -36.98
C THR A 295 -18.55 -37.57 -36.55
N ILE A 296 -19.86 -37.47 -36.47
CA ILE A 296 -20.76 -38.59 -36.18
C ILE A 296 -21.70 -38.69 -37.35
N LYS A 297 -21.64 -39.83 -38.10
CA LYS A 297 -22.48 -40.08 -39.28
C LYS A 297 -22.47 -38.93 -40.29
N ASP A 298 -21.27 -38.45 -40.68
CA ASP A 298 -21.03 -37.37 -41.65
C ASP A 298 -21.48 -35.95 -41.20
N GLU A 299 -22.00 -35.81 -39.99
CA GLU A 299 -22.28 -34.49 -39.39
C GLU A 299 -21.19 -34.12 -38.39
N THR A 300 -20.67 -32.89 -38.49
CA THR A 300 -19.70 -32.36 -37.52
C THR A 300 -20.44 -31.78 -36.33
N VAL A 301 -20.36 -32.45 -35.20
CA VAL A 301 -20.93 -31.99 -33.93
C VAL A 301 -19.84 -31.45 -33.05
N THR A 302 -20.00 -30.21 -32.56
CA THR A 302 -19.09 -29.60 -31.58
C THR A 302 -19.46 -30.09 -30.18
N GLN A 303 -18.58 -30.89 -29.57
CA GLN A 303 -18.77 -31.39 -28.22
C GLN A 303 -17.93 -30.56 -27.21
N ARG A 304 -18.60 -30.06 -26.16
CA ARG A 304 -17.91 -29.43 -25.01
C ARG A 304 -17.27 -30.51 -24.13
N GLN A 305 -15.98 -30.32 -23.82
CA GLN A 305 -15.22 -31.18 -22.92
C GLN A 305 -14.58 -30.33 -21.81
N GLU A 306 -14.58 -30.84 -20.58
CA GLU A 306 -13.91 -30.24 -19.42
C GLU A 306 -12.65 -31.04 -19.08
N VAL A 307 -11.50 -30.41 -19.18
CA VAL A 307 -10.20 -31.02 -18.89
C VAL A 307 -9.69 -30.48 -17.56
N LYS A 308 -9.48 -31.36 -16.58
CA LYS A 308 -8.92 -30.96 -15.28
C LYS A 308 -7.50 -30.42 -15.46
N ILE A 309 -7.25 -29.20 -14.96
CA ILE A 309 -5.94 -28.53 -15.04
C ILE A 309 -5.34 -28.24 -13.67
N ALA A 310 -6.10 -28.36 -12.57
CA ALA A 310 -5.60 -28.23 -11.21
C ALA A 310 -6.41 -29.09 -10.23
N ASN A 311 -5.74 -29.58 -9.16
CA ASN A 311 -6.40 -30.26 -8.04
C ASN A 311 -6.87 -29.28 -6.95
N PHE A 312 -6.89 -27.99 -7.24
CA PHE A 312 -7.27 -26.90 -6.35
C PHE A 312 -8.11 -25.85 -7.07
N ALA A 313 -8.75 -25.00 -6.29
CA ALA A 313 -9.35 -23.73 -6.73
C ALA A 313 -8.65 -22.56 -6.06
N ILE A 314 -8.78 -21.38 -6.63
CA ILE A 314 -8.23 -20.13 -6.08
C ILE A 314 -9.38 -19.23 -5.65
N ARG A 315 -9.27 -18.66 -4.45
CA ARG A 315 -10.15 -17.62 -3.95
C ARG A 315 -9.35 -16.32 -3.80
N MET A 316 -9.75 -15.31 -4.53
CA MET A 316 -9.19 -13.98 -4.41
C MET A 316 -9.77 -13.31 -3.16
N ILE A 317 -8.89 -12.81 -2.29
CA ILE A 317 -9.26 -12.03 -1.12
C ILE A 317 -9.27 -10.55 -1.51
N ASN A 318 -8.14 -10.06 -2.05
CA ASN A 318 -7.95 -8.67 -2.42
C ASN A 318 -7.09 -8.53 -3.69
N THR A 319 -7.18 -7.36 -4.30
CA THR A 319 -6.23 -6.89 -5.29
C THR A 319 -5.27 -5.93 -4.60
N LEU A 320 -3.98 -6.25 -4.61
CA LEU A 320 -2.93 -5.41 -4.03
C LEU A 320 -2.35 -4.52 -5.14
N LYS A 321 -2.35 -3.20 -4.91
CA LYS A 321 -1.73 -2.22 -5.79
C LYS A 321 -0.46 -1.71 -5.13
N GLY A 322 0.69 -2.07 -5.66
CA GLY A 322 2.01 -1.65 -5.20
C GLY A 322 2.82 -0.96 -6.29
N SER A 323 4.06 -0.62 -5.97
CA SER A 323 5.02 0.01 -6.90
C SER A 323 5.35 -0.86 -8.12
N GLU A 324 5.27 -2.19 -7.99
CA GLU A 324 5.55 -3.15 -9.06
C GLU A 324 4.30 -3.55 -9.88
N GLY A 325 3.14 -2.95 -9.58
CA GLY A 325 1.89 -3.19 -10.30
C GLY A 325 0.80 -3.84 -9.45
N LEU A 326 -0.08 -4.60 -10.12
CA LEU A 326 -1.22 -5.26 -9.47
C LEU A 326 -0.89 -6.71 -9.15
N GLU A 327 -1.03 -7.08 -7.89
CA GLU A 327 -0.94 -8.45 -7.39
C GLU A 327 -2.29 -8.94 -6.88
N ARG A 328 -2.44 -10.24 -6.67
CA ARG A 328 -3.67 -10.85 -6.12
C ARG A 328 -3.34 -11.51 -4.80
N GLN A 329 -3.96 -11.06 -3.71
CA GLN A 329 -3.96 -11.80 -2.46
C GLN A 329 -5.01 -12.89 -2.56
N ILE A 330 -4.60 -14.13 -2.37
CA ILE A 330 -5.42 -15.32 -2.65
C ILE A 330 -5.33 -16.34 -1.51
N ILE A 331 -6.32 -17.22 -1.47
CA ILE A 331 -6.27 -18.50 -0.76
C ILE A 331 -6.44 -19.61 -1.79
N ILE A 332 -5.56 -20.61 -1.74
CA ILE A 332 -5.67 -21.82 -2.56
C ILE A 332 -6.47 -22.84 -1.76
N LYS A 333 -7.54 -23.37 -2.36
CA LYS A 333 -8.44 -24.34 -1.74
C LYS A 333 -8.37 -25.68 -2.46
N SER A 334 -8.21 -26.76 -1.72
CA SER A 334 -8.26 -28.11 -2.24
C SER A 334 -9.19 -29.00 -1.40
N ALA A 335 -9.38 -30.24 -1.82
CA ALA A 335 -10.09 -31.24 -1.01
C ALA A 335 -9.37 -31.59 0.30
N TYR A 336 -8.07 -31.28 0.41
CA TYR A 336 -7.22 -31.63 1.55
C TYR A 336 -6.96 -30.46 2.51
N GLY A 337 -7.45 -29.27 2.18
CA GLY A 337 -7.29 -28.07 3.01
C GLY A 337 -7.07 -26.80 2.22
N ASN A 338 -6.87 -25.71 2.95
CA ASN A 338 -6.64 -24.38 2.39
C ASN A 338 -5.22 -23.92 2.69
N SER A 339 -4.60 -23.16 1.78
CA SER A 339 -3.39 -22.41 2.07
C SER A 339 -3.65 -21.30 3.09
N ARG A 340 -2.57 -20.77 3.69
CA ARG A 340 -2.62 -19.42 4.27
C ARG A 340 -2.84 -18.38 3.15
N PRO A 341 -3.28 -17.16 3.48
CA PRO A 341 -3.28 -16.06 2.51
C PRO A 341 -1.89 -15.88 1.90
N CYS A 342 -1.80 -15.90 0.58
CA CYS A 342 -0.55 -15.73 -0.16
C CYS A 342 -0.74 -14.75 -1.32
N VAL A 343 0.36 -14.27 -1.90
CA VAL A 343 0.33 -13.25 -2.96
C VAL A 343 0.70 -13.87 -4.30
N LEU A 344 -0.19 -13.73 -5.26
CA LEU A 344 0.01 -14.13 -6.65
C LEU A 344 0.41 -12.90 -7.48
N SER A 345 1.68 -12.81 -7.82
CA SER A 345 2.23 -11.72 -8.63
C SER A 345 2.17 -12.02 -10.13
N PRO A 346 2.22 -11.00 -11.01
CA PRO A 346 2.32 -11.20 -12.46
C PRO A 346 3.55 -12.01 -12.86
N SER A 347 4.67 -11.91 -12.13
CA SER A 347 5.89 -12.68 -12.40
C SER A 347 5.66 -14.18 -12.20
N ILE A 348 4.94 -14.58 -11.14
CA ILE A 348 4.57 -15.98 -10.89
C ILE A 348 3.72 -16.52 -12.05
N MET A 349 2.83 -15.71 -12.59
CA MET A 349 1.94 -16.08 -13.69
C MET A 349 2.59 -16.01 -15.08
N SER A 350 3.87 -15.62 -15.18
CA SER A 350 4.57 -15.46 -16.45
C SER A 350 4.93 -16.78 -17.14
N SER A 351 5.03 -17.87 -16.38
CA SER A 351 5.26 -19.21 -16.92
C SER A 351 4.73 -20.31 -16.00
N LYS A 352 4.39 -21.44 -16.61
CA LYS A 352 3.95 -22.64 -15.88
C LYS A 352 4.98 -23.07 -14.82
N GLN A 353 6.27 -22.98 -15.12
CA GLN A 353 7.33 -23.39 -14.19
C GLN A 353 7.34 -22.50 -12.94
N GLN A 354 7.23 -21.18 -13.09
CA GLN A 354 7.18 -20.26 -11.95
C GLN A 354 5.92 -20.47 -11.12
N PHE A 355 4.78 -20.67 -11.79
CA PHE A 355 3.52 -20.94 -11.10
C PHE A 355 3.58 -22.26 -10.31
N ILE A 356 4.11 -23.33 -10.88
CA ILE A 356 4.27 -24.61 -10.17
C ILE A 356 5.25 -24.46 -8.99
N SER A 357 6.38 -23.78 -9.17
CA SER A 357 7.33 -23.51 -8.08
C SER A 357 6.65 -22.77 -6.93
N PHE A 358 5.87 -21.75 -7.22
CA PHE A 358 5.07 -21.04 -6.22
C PHE A 358 4.08 -21.98 -5.51
N LEU A 359 3.33 -22.80 -6.25
CA LEU A 359 2.35 -23.72 -5.66
C LEU A 359 2.98 -24.68 -4.66
N TYR A 360 4.15 -25.24 -4.99
CA TYR A 360 4.88 -26.18 -4.11
C TYR A 360 5.36 -25.53 -2.80
N THR A 361 5.57 -24.22 -2.77
CA THR A 361 5.87 -23.53 -1.50
C THR A 361 4.63 -23.36 -0.62
N GLN A 362 3.42 -23.44 -1.20
CA GLN A 362 2.16 -23.25 -0.49
C GLN A 362 1.56 -24.59 0.00
N GLY A 363 1.97 -25.73 -0.57
CA GLY A 363 1.46 -27.06 -0.20
C GLY A 363 1.37 -28.02 -1.38
N ASP A 364 0.61 -29.11 -1.23
CA ASP A 364 0.46 -30.15 -2.24
C ASP A 364 -0.53 -29.77 -3.35
N TYR A 365 -0.25 -28.66 -4.01
CA TYR A 365 -1.09 -28.11 -5.07
C TYR A 365 -0.47 -28.42 -6.44
N CYS A 366 -1.20 -29.17 -7.27
CA CYS A 366 -0.75 -29.62 -8.59
C CYS A 366 -1.47 -28.87 -9.70
N PHE A 367 -0.69 -28.25 -10.60
CA PHE A 367 -1.17 -27.63 -11.84
C PHE A 367 -0.67 -28.43 -13.03
N THR A 368 -1.61 -28.99 -13.81
CA THR A 368 -1.34 -29.82 -15.00
C THR A 368 -1.68 -29.10 -16.31
N GLY A 369 -2.16 -27.84 -16.20
CA GLY A 369 -2.45 -27.00 -17.37
C GLY A 369 -1.20 -26.61 -18.16
N ASN A 370 -1.39 -25.83 -19.22
CA ASN A 370 -0.34 -25.29 -20.09
C ASN A 370 -0.08 -23.82 -19.77
N ASP A 371 0.99 -23.23 -20.37
CA ASP A 371 1.25 -21.79 -20.23
C ASP A 371 0.08 -20.93 -20.75
N SER A 372 -0.63 -21.39 -21.79
CA SER A 372 -1.83 -20.72 -22.31
C SER A 372 -3.01 -20.68 -21.34
N ASP A 373 -3.04 -21.54 -20.33
CA ASP A 373 -4.09 -21.54 -19.30
C ASP A 373 -3.87 -20.46 -18.24
N LEU A 374 -2.65 -19.93 -18.08
CA LEU A 374 -2.32 -18.93 -17.05
C LEU A 374 -3.00 -17.56 -17.31
N PRO A 375 -2.97 -17.01 -18.55
CA PRO A 375 -3.74 -15.81 -18.87
C PRO A 375 -5.24 -16.00 -18.67
N ASP A 376 -5.78 -17.17 -19.11
CA ASP A 376 -7.19 -17.49 -18.94
C ASP A 376 -7.57 -17.63 -17.45
N LEU A 377 -6.66 -18.18 -16.62
CA LEU A 377 -6.83 -18.24 -15.16
C LEU A 377 -6.78 -16.85 -14.51
N TRP A 378 -5.87 -15.98 -14.96
CA TRP A 378 -5.80 -14.61 -14.48
C TRP A 378 -7.06 -13.81 -14.81
N GLU A 379 -7.57 -13.97 -16.04
CA GLU A 379 -8.86 -13.38 -16.45
C GLU A 379 -10.02 -13.95 -15.64
N TYR A 380 -10.06 -15.26 -15.41
CA TYR A 380 -11.05 -15.91 -14.56
C TYR A 380 -11.10 -15.30 -13.16
N LEU A 381 -9.94 -15.13 -12.50
CA LEU A 381 -9.87 -14.52 -11.17
C LEU A 381 -10.36 -13.07 -11.17
N PHE A 382 -9.98 -12.30 -12.18
CA PHE A 382 -10.39 -10.90 -12.30
C PHE A 382 -11.90 -10.75 -12.55
N LEU A 383 -12.49 -11.59 -13.41
CA LEU A 383 -13.89 -11.46 -13.80
C LEU A 383 -14.87 -12.14 -12.85
N THR A 384 -14.48 -13.27 -12.24
CA THR A 384 -15.43 -14.08 -11.47
C THR A 384 -15.38 -13.82 -9.98
N GLN A 385 -14.36 -13.13 -9.46
CA GLN A 385 -14.18 -12.93 -8.03
C GLN A 385 -14.07 -11.46 -7.69
N ASP A 386 -14.80 -11.03 -6.65
CA ASP A 386 -14.75 -9.68 -6.11
C ASP A 386 -13.60 -9.58 -5.11
N GLY A 387 -12.62 -8.75 -5.42
CA GLY A 387 -11.56 -8.37 -4.48
C GLY A 387 -11.57 -6.86 -4.29
N THR A 388 -11.46 -6.41 -3.03
CA THR A 388 -11.23 -5.00 -2.73
C THR A 388 -9.83 -4.61 -3.21
N THR A 389 -9.70 -3.42 -3.79
CA THR A 389 -8.36 -2.91 -4.13
C THR A 389 -7.73 -2.32 -2.88
N ILE A 390 -6.56 -2.83 -2.51
CA ILE A 390 -5.80 -2.51 -1.32
C ILE A 390 -4.46 -1.93 -1.76
N THR A 391 -4.02 -0.85 -1.16
CA THR A 391 -2.69 -0.29 -1.39
C THR A 391 -1.64 -1.13 -0.66
N LYS A 392 -0.66 -1.67 -1.38
CA LYS A 392 0.48 -2.38 -0.80
C LYS A 392 1.51 -1.37 -0.34
N LEU A 393 1.91 -1.46 0.92
CA LEU A 393 2.94 -0.61 1.49
C LEU A 393 4.31 -1.29 1.38
N ASP A 394 5.29 -0.57 0.86
CA ASP A 394 6.63 -1.11 0.57
C ASP A 394 7.64 -0.84 1.70
N LYS A 395 7.26 -0.05 2.73
CA LYS A 395 8.18 0.42 3.78
C LYS A 395 7.50 0.47 5.14
N PHE A 396 8.29 0.23 6.17
CA PHE A 396 7.93 0.55 7.56
C PHE A 396 8.35 1.97 7.93
N GLY A 397 7.70 2.51 8.97
CA GLY A 397 7.93 3.88 9.43
C GLY A 397 7.00 4.88 8.74
N TYR A 398 7.45 6.09 8.57
CA TYR A 398 6.60 7.17 8.06
C TYR A 398 6.37 7.08 6.56
N ASN A 399 5.11 7.04 6.16
CA ASN A 399 4.67 7.13 4.78
C ASN A 399 4.26 8.57 4.46
N GLU A 400 5.08 9.25 3.64
CA GLU A 400 4.91 10.65 3.28
C GLU A 400 3.66 10.87 2.39
N GLU A 401 3.31 9.90 1.53
CA GLU A 401 2.19 9.99 0.59
C GLU A 401 0.83 10.02 1.31
N HIS A 402 0.71 9.25 2.40
CA HIS A 402 -0.54 9.08 3.13
C HIS A 402 -0.54 9.72 4.52
N ASP A 403 0.57 10.36 4.92
CA ASP A 403 0.75 11.03 6.21
C ASP A 403 0.41 10.12 7.41
N PHE A 404 1.10 8.98 7.51
CA PHE A 404 0.95 8.03 8.61
C PHE A 404 2.22 7.20 8.87
N TRP A 405 2.26 6.56 10.05
CA TRP A 405 3.33 5.64 10.43
C TRP A 405 2.92 4.19 10.32
N VAL A 406 3.78 3.34 9.76
CA VAL A 406 3.53 1.91 9.47
C VAL A 406 4.40 1.03 10.36
N PHE A 407 3.75 0.11 11.09
CA PHE A 407 4.40 -0.94 11.89
C PHE A 407 3.76 -2.29 11.59
N GLY A 408 4.39 -3.37 12.04
CA GLY A 408 3.89 -4.72 11.77
C GLY A 408 2.49 -5.01 12.35
N HIS A 409 2.08 -4.31 13.40
CA HIS A 409 0.78 -4.47 14.06
C HIS A 409 -0.29 -3.47 13.61
N GLY A 410 0.06 -2.47 12.81
CA GLY A 410 -0.90 -1.47 12.36
C GLY A 410 -0.30 -0.16 11.87
N ILE A 411 -1.19 0.78 11.62
CA ILE A 411 -0.89 2.13 11.12
C ILE A 411 -1.31 3.16 12.15
N TYR A 412 -0.42 4.12 12.43
CA TYR A 412 -0.73 5.28 13.27
C TYR A 412 -1.02 6.48 12.37
N LYS A 413 -2.24 6.99 12.44
CA LYS A 413 -2.67 8.19 11.72
C LYS A 413 -3.51 9.07 12.65
N ASN A 414 -3.27 10.39 12.62
CA ASN A 414 -4.00 11.36 13.42
C ASN A 414 -4.05 10.98 14.91
N GLN A 415 -2.93 10.53 15.48
CA GLN A 415 -2.80 10.12 16.89
C GLN A 415 -3.71 8.92 17.27
N GLN A 416 -4.03 8.08 16.30
CA GLN A 416 -4.82 6.87 16.49
C GLN A 416 -4.14 5.67 15.85
N LEU A 417 -4.18 4.52 16.53
CA LEU A 417 -3.74 3.24 15.98
C LEU A 417 -4.90 2.56 15.25
N TYR A 418 -4.64 2.16 14.01
CA TYR A 418 -5.49 1.30 13.19
C TYR A 418 -4.81 -0.07 13.09
N PRO A 419 -5.32 -1.10 13.77
CA PRO A 419 -4.68 -2.42 13.79
C PRO A 419 -4.86 -3.16 12.46
N VAL A 420 -3.97 -4.11 12.19
CA VAL A 420 -4.12 -5.06 11.08
C VAL A 420 -5.11 -6.17 11.44
N ASN A 421 -5.76 -6.70 10.41
CA ASN A 421 -6.54 -7.94 10.51
C ASN A 421 -5.68 -9.19 10.22
N ASP A 422 -6.29 -10.39 10.27
CA ASP A 422 -5.62 -11.67 10.00
C ASP A 422 -5.00 -11.79 8.60
N ALA A 423 -5.39 -10.92 7.66
CA ALA A 423 -4.82 -10.86 6.32
C ALA A 423 -3.72 -9.81 6.17
N ASN A 424 -3.20 -9.25 7.26
CA ASN A 424 -2.24 -8.14 7.32
C ASN A 424 -2.72 -6.86 6.60
N ILE A 425 -4.02 -6.60 6.65
CA ILE A 425 -4.64 -5.42 6.07
C ILE A 425 -5.11 -4.50 7.18
N CYS A 426 -4.75 -3.24 7.07
CA CYS A 426 -5.21 -2.15 7.90
C CYS A 426 -6.27 -1.34 7.13
N MET A 427 -7.41 -1.05 7.76
CA MET A 427 -8.48 -0.23 7.20
C MET A 427 -8.50 1.14 7.85
N ILE A 428 -8.41 2.19 7.05
CA ILE A 428 -8.52 3.59 7.50
C ILE A 428 -9.66 4.24 6.70
N GLY A 429 -10.83 4.32 7.32
CA GLY A 429 -12.05 4.66 6.59
C GLY A 429 -12.37 3.61 5.54
N ASP A 430 -12.45 4.03 4.28
CA ASP A 430 -12.72 3.14 3.14
C ASP A 430 -11.44 2.64 2.45
N ASP A 431 -10.28 3.17 2.82
CA ASP A 431 -9.00 2.81 2.23
C ASP A 431 -8.38 1.62 2.98
N GLY A 432 -7.98 0.61 2.22
CA GLY A 432 -7.27 -0.56 2.73
C GLY A 432 -5.78 -0.50 2.39
N PHE A 433 -4.95 -0.87 3.36
CA PHE A 433 -3.49 -0.89 3.24
C PHE A 433 -2.97 -2.27 3.65
N SER A 434 -2.22 -2.92 2.75
CA SER A 434 -1.53 -4.17 3.03
C SER A 434 -0.13 -3.88 3.53
N ILE A 435 0.16 -4.33 4.75
CA ILE A 435 1.48 -4.18 5.35
C ILE A 435 2.38 -5.34 4.90
N LEU A 436 3.67 -5.08 4.70
CA LEU A 436 4.67 -6.07 4.32
C LEU A 436 4.60 -7.33 5.19
N ASN A 437 4.47 -8.50 4.57
CA ASN A 437 4.50 -9.79 5.26
C ASN A 437 5.93 -10.15 5.69
N VAL A 438 6.05 -10.78 6.85
CA VAL A 438 7.32 -11.34 7.36
C VAL A 438 7.92 -12.36 6.39
N GLU A 439 7.06 -13.11 5.68
CA GLU A 439 7.48 -14.15 4.72
C GLU A 439 8.17 -13.58 3.47
N ASP A 440 7.96 -12.31 3.16
CA ASP A 440 8.57 -11.62 2.03
C ASP A 440 9.97 -11.07 2.33
N THR A 441 10.40 -11.10 3.59
CA THR A 441 11.71 -10.54 4.03
C THR A 441 12.32 -11.37 5.14
N ASP A 442 13.65 -11.55 5.12
CA ASP A 442 14.41 -12.22 6.20
C ASP A 442 14.44 -11.41 7.52
N LEU A 443 13.78 -10.26 7.57
CA LEU A 443 13.81 -9.34 8.69
C LEU A 443 12.41 -9.19 9.29
N ALA A 444 12.32 -9.37 10.61
CA ALA A 444 11.07 -9.17 11.33
C ALA A 444 10.54 -7.73 11.15
N PRO A 445 9.22 -7.54 10.99
CA PRO A 445 8.64 -6.22 11.01
C PRO A 445 8.79 -5.56 12.39
N PRO A 446 8.94 -4.23 12.46
CA PRO A 446 8.96 -3.52 13.75
C PRO A 446 7.60 -3.61 14.44
N PHE A 447 7.60 -3.98 15.73
CA PHE A 447 6.40 -4.10 16.55
C PHE A 447 6.54 -3.24 17.80
N LEU A 448 5.61 -2.31 18.03
CA LEU A 448 5.54 -1.56 19.27
C LEU A 448 4.66 -2.29 20.28
N GLU A 449 5.11 -2.36 21.53
CA GLU A 449 4.29 -2.85 22.62
C GLU A 449 3.16 -1.85 22.89
N LEU A 450 1.97 -2.38 23.19
CA LEU A 450 0.77 -1.58 23.39
C LEU A 450 0.40 -1.45 24.87
N GLU A 451 0.92 -2.36 25.71
CA GLU A 451 0.69 -2.39 27.15
C GLU A 451 1.69 -1.47 27.87
N ASP A 452 1.19 -0.68 28.81
CA ASP A 452 1.97 0.22 29.62
C ASP A 452 2.94 -0.56 30.51
N PRO A 453 4.26 -0.27 30.46
CA PRO A 453 5.21 -0.91 31.36
C PRO A 453 5.04 -0.42 32.81
N LEU A 454 5.53 -1.22 33.76
CA LEU A 454 5.52 -0.85 35.19
C LEU A 454 6.61 0.18 35.56
N PHE A 455 7.22 0.85 34.59
CA PHE A 455 8.27 1.85 34.78
C PHE A 455 8.11 2.98 33.74
N ASP A 456 8.56 4.17 34.10
CA ASP A 456 8.49 5.32 33.20
C ASP A 456 9.80 5.56 32.43
N ILE A 457 9.79 6.57 31.54
CA ILE A 457 10.97 6.93 30.72
C ILE A 457 12.10 7.48 31.56
N ASP A 458 11.83 8.05 32.72
CA ASP A 458 12.85 8.54 33.64
C ASP A 458 13.58 7.40 34.36
N ASP A 459 12.91 6.32 34.67
CA ASP A 459 13.53 5.09 35.17
C ASP A 459 14.47 4.49 34.13
N VAL A 460 14.05 4.44 32.86
CA VAL A 460 14.92 4.00 31.75
C VAL A 460 16.12 4.93 31.63
N ARG A 461 15.92 6.25 31.69
CA ARG A 461 16.99 7.23 31.65
C ARG A 461 18.00 7.03 32.78
N LYS A 462 17.53 6.77 34.03
CA LYS A 462 18.41 6.49 35.17
C LYS A 462 19.26 5.27 34.93
N LYS A 463 18.67 4.17 34.45
CA LYS A 463 19.40 2.93 34.12
C LYS A 463 20.36 3.13 32.96
N MET A 464 19.98 3.86 31.92
CA MET A 464 20.91 4.23 30.84
C MET A 464 22.04 5.17 31.33
N ALA A 465 21.76 6.05 32.27
CA ALA A 465 22.79 6.92 32.86
C ALA A 465 23.81 6.12 33.69
N GLU A 466 23.35 5.11 34.43
CA GLU A 466 24.26 4.21 35.17
C GLU A 466 25.13 3.37 34.20
N ALA A 467 24.56 2.92 33.05
CA ALA A 467 25.25 2.08 32.10
C ALA A 467 26.15 2.83 31.10
N PHE A 468 25.75 4.03 30.64
CA PHE A 468 26.40 4.74 29.52
C PHE A 468 26.79 6.19 29.88
N GLY A 469 26.51 6.66 31.07
CA GLY A 469 26.72 8.02 31.52
C GLY A 469 25.49 8.93 31.33
N PRO A 470 25.33 9.94 32.22
CA PRO A 470 24.09 10.73 32.29
C PRO A 470 23.82 11.56 31.02
N ASN A 471 24.84 12.17 30.42
CA ASN A 471 24.68 12.94 29.20
C ASN A 471 24.39 12.06 28.01
N ASN A 472 25.03 10.89 27.89
CA ASN A 472 24.78 9.92 26.84
C ASN A 472 23.37 9.39 26.90
N ALA A 473 22.85 9.04 28.10
CA ALA A 473 21.49 8.58 28.29
C ALA A 473 20.46 9.60 27.77
N LYS A 474 20.59 10.88 28.13
CA LYS A 474 19.68 11.92 27.64
C LYS A 474 19.77 12.09 26.12
N ARG A 475 20.96 12.10 25.55
CA ARG A 475 21.18 12.23 24.10
C ARG A 475 20.61 11.04 23.33
N MET A 476 20.78 9.81 23.83
CA MET A 476 20.24 8.60 23.21
C MET A 476 18.71 8.65 23.19
N ILE A 477 18.08 8.93 24.35
CA ILE A 477 16.62 8.98 24.44
C ILE A 477 16.07 10.14 23.61
N ALA A 478 16.67 11.31 23.64
CA ALA A 478 16.26 12.45 22.83
C ALA A 478 16.34 12.16 21.33
N TRP A 479 17.38 11.47 20.88
CA TRP A 479 17.47 11.03 19.48
C TRP A 479 16.36 10.05 19.12
N ILE A 480 16.08 9.06 19.98
CA ILE A 480 14.98 8.08 19.77
C ILE A 480 13.64 8.79 19.66
N PHE A 481 13.32 9.71 20.58
CA PHE A 481 12.09 10.52 20.51
C PHE A 481 12.05 11.38 19.24
N GLY A 482 13.17 11.97 18.87
CA GLY A 482 13.29 12.74 17.63
C GLY A 482 13.01 11.93 16.38
N VAL A 483 13.37 10.65 16.35
CA VAL A 483 13.01 9.75 15.24
C VAL A 483 11.49 9.62 15.11
N PHE A 484 10.75 9.41 16.22
CA PHE A 484 9.27 9.30 16.20
C PHE A 484 8.57 10.62 15.87
N LEU A 485 9.24 11.76 16.06
CA LEU A 485 8.78 13.08 15.63
C LEU A 485 9.40 13.51 14.28
N GLY A 486 10.05 12.59 13.61
CA GLY A 486 10.86 12.87 12.41
C GLY A 486 10.06 13.45 11.24
N ASP A 487 8.79 13.08 11.10
CA ASP A 487 7.86 13.65 10.11
C ASP A 487 7.71 15.17 10.29
N LYS A 488 7.60 15.63 11.54
CA LYS A 488 7.45 17.03 11.92
C LYS A 488 8.79 17.79 11.89
N ILE A 489 9.85 17.14 12.41
CA ILE A 489 11.19 17.71 12.44
C ILE A 489 11.69 17.99 11.01
N ILE A 490 11.53 17.04 10.10
CA ILE A 490 12.00 17.19 8.73
C ILE A 490 11.18 18.23 7.97
N LYS A 491 9.90 18.31 8.24
CA LYS A 491 9.03 19.33 7.64
C LYS A 491 9.43 20.75 8.08
N GLU A 492 9.92 20.91 9.29
CA GLU A 492 10.28 22.23 9.85
C GLU A 492 11.76 22.59 9.64
N TYR A 493 12.67 21.61 9.84
CA TYR A 493 14.12 21.85 9.84
C TYR A 493 14.86 21.12 8.71
N GLU A 494 14.14 20.45 7.80
CA GLU A 494 14.63 19.72 6.62
C GLU A 494 15.47 18.48 6.92
N ASN A 495 16.22 18.43 8.02
CA ASN A 495 17.19 17.39 8.31
C ASN A 495 17.06 16.87 9.75
N PHE A 496 17.46 15.60 9.94
CA PHE A 496 17.61 14.97 11.25
C PHE A 496 18.93 14.18 11.30
N PRO A 497 19.74 14.28 12.37
CA PRO A 497 21.08 13.67 12.43
C PRO A 497 21.02 12.15 12.51
N GLN A 498 22.00 11.49 11.90
CA GLN A 498 22.30 10.08 12.14
C GLN A 498 22.93 9.92 13.52
N MET A 499 22.78 8.74 14.16
CA MET A 499 23.45 8.45 15.44
C MET A 499 24.68 7.58 15.22
N PHE A 500 25.81 7.96 15.77
CA PHE A 500 27.05 7.19 15.67
C PHE A 500 27.62 6.87 17.06
N TYR A 501 27.62 5.59 17.43
CA TYR A 501 28.25 5.09 18.66
C TYR A 501 29.68 4.64 18.39
N TYR A 502 30.67 5.25 19.04
CA TYR A 502 32.04 4.87 18.89
C TYR A 502 32.74 4.65 20.24
N GLY A 503 33.85 3.89 20.23
CA GLY A 503 34.63 3.59 21.43
C GLY A 503 35.43 2.29 21.25
N VAL A 504 36.34 2.02 22.13
CA VAL A 504 37.25 0.87 22.05
C VAL A 504 36.49 -0.48 22.03
N PHE A 505 37.20 -1.53 21.62
CA PHE A 505 36.65 -2.89 21.65
C PHE A 505 36.15 -3.26 23.06
N GLY A 506 34.95 -3.85 23.15
CA GLY A 506 34.38 -4.25 24.42
C GLY A 506 33.79 -3.09 25.25
N ALA A 507 33.60 -1.89 24.70
CA ALA A 507 32.99 -0.75 25.40
C ALA A 507 31.44 -0.83 25.52
N GLY A 508 30.76 -1.80 24.93
CA GLY A 508 29.31 -1.96 25.02
C GLY A 508 28.51 -1.28 23.90
N LYS A 509 29.15 -0.87 22.81
CA LYS A 509 28.50 -0.22 21.65
C LYS A 509 27.34 -1.01 21.06
N THR A 510 27.58 -2.31 20.79
CA THR A 510 26.58 -3.24 20.28
C THR A 510 25.36 -3.33 21.21
N SER A 511 25.61 -3.32 22.50
CA SER A 511 24.56 -3.36 23.52
C SER A 511 23.77 -2.06 23.59
N ALA A 512 24.45 -0.92 23.50
CA ALA A 512 23.81 0.39 23.42
C ALA A 512 22.91 0.49 22.17
N ALA A 513 23.43 -0.02 21.03
CA ALA A 513 22.65 -0.08 19.79
C ALA A 513 21.40 -0.97 19.91
N LYS A 514 21.53 -2.19 20.46
CA LYS A 514 20.39 -3.10 20.70
C LYS A 514 19.32 -2.46 21.59
N ILE A 515 19.74 -1.80 22.67
CA ILE A 515 18.81 -1.08 23.56
C ILE A 515 18.11 0.04 22.80
N SER A 516 18.83 0.82 22.01
CA SER A 516 18.22 1.89 21.21
C SER A 516 17.26 1.36 20.15
N MET A 517 17.63 0.28 19.44
CA MET A 517 16.76 -0.34 18.43
C MET A 517 15.48 -0.92 19.03
N SER A 518 15.53 -1.36 20.29
CA SER A 518 14.36 -1.90 20.98
C SER A 518 13.21 -0.90 21.13
N PHE A 519 13.50 0.40 21.24
CA PHE A 519 12.45 1.44 21.27
C PHE A 519 11.63 1.51 19.97
N PHE A 520 12.20 1.04 18.86
CA PHE A 520 11.54 1.01 17.57
C PHE A 520 10.86 -0.33 17.28
N GLY A 521 10.78 -1.22 18.28
CA GLY A 521 10.20 -2.55 18.12
C GLY A 521 11.08 -3.53 17.32
N GLN A 522 12.38 -3.28 17.27
CA GLN A 522 13.39 -4.08 16.54
C GLN A 522 14.32 -4.78 17.55
N TYR A 523 13.77 -5.68 18.37
CA TYR A 523 14.53 -6.27 19.47
C TYR A 523 15.40 -7.47 19.10
N GLU A 524 15.17 -8.07 17.95
CA GLU A 524 15.90 -9.27 17.50
C GLU A 524 16.91 -8.96 16.38
N GLU A 525 16.89 -7.75 15.85
CA GLU A 525 17.80 -7.37 14.77
C GLU A 525 19.26 -7.40 15.23
N LYS A 526 20.07 -8.01 14.39
CA LYS A 526 21.52 -7.86 14.43
C LYS A 526 21.88 -6.73 13.49
N GLY A 527 22.87 -5.92 13.86
CA GLY A 527 23.39 -4.88 12.98
C GLY A 527 23.92 -5.47 11.67
N PHE A 528 23.75 -4.73 10.59
CA PHE A 528 24.35 -5.10 9.30
C PHE A 528 25.81 -4.68 9.27
N SER A 529 26.71 -5.64 9.07
CA SER A 529 28.14 -5.33 8.95
C SER A 529 28.39 -4.41 7.76
N LEU A 530 29.01 -3.26 7.99
CA LEU A 530 29.43 -2.35 6.93
C LEU A 530 30.40 -3.04 5.96
N ASP A 531 31.35 -3.79 6.48
CA ASP A 531 32.38 -4.47 5.69
C ASP A 531 31.80 -5.63 4.88
N GLY A 532 30.96 -6.47 5.49
CA GLY A 532 30.34 -7.62 4.86
C GLY A 532 29.23 -7.28 3.86
N SER A 533 28.75 -6.04 3.84
CA SER A 533 27.62 -5.65 3.00
C SER A 533 28.06 -4.98 1.70
N SER A 534 27.45 -5.38 0.58
CA SER A 534 27.63 -4.65 -0.67
C SER A 534 26.94 -3.27 -0.62
N LYS A 535 27.40 -2.31 -1.43
CA LYS A 535 26.77 -1.00 -1.56
C LYS A 535 25.28 -1.10 -1.92
N VAL A 536 24.92 -2.03 -2.80
CA VAL A 536 23.53 -2.29 -3.21
C VAL A 536 22.72 -2.86 -2.05
N GLY A 537 23.31 -3.77 -1.26
CA GLY A 537 22.68 -4.33 -0.07
C GLY A 537 22.34 -3.26 0.97
N LEU A 538 23.29 -2.38 1.28
CA LEU A 538 23.08 -1.26 2.22
C LEU A 538 21.96 -0.31 1.75
N ILE A 539 21.90 -0.01 0.45
CA ILE A 539 20.81 0.81 -0.12
C ILE A 539 19.46 0.11 0.06
N ARG A 540 19.38 -1.21 -0.23
CA ARG A 540 18.14 -1.98 -0.07
C ARG A 540 17.66 -2.00 1.39
N ILE A 541 18.59 -2.20 2.34
CA ILE A 541 18.30 -2.15 3.77
C ILE A 541 17.76 -0.76 4.16
N ALA A 542 18.40 0.31 3.71
CA ALA A 542 17.99 1.68 4.02
C ALA A 542 16.67 2.09 3.32
N THR A 543 16.25 1.39 2.28
CA THR A 543 14.97 1.67 1.60
C THR A 543 13.78 0.93 2.19
N ARG A 544 14.02 -0.08 3.04
CA ARG A 544 12.97 -0.81 3.75
C ARG A 544 12.24 0.06 4.78
N ASN A 545 12.96 0.95 5.41
CA ASN A 545 12.45 1.85 6.43
C ASN A 545 12.34 3.28 5.91
N SER A 546 11.39 4.02 6.46
CA SER A 546 11.28 5.47 6.30
C SER A 546 11.21 6.12 7.68
N LEU A 547 12.16 6.99 7.99
CA LEU A 547 12.44 7.56 9.30
C LEU A 547 12.89 6.55 10.36
N LEU A 548 12.27 5.38 10.47
CA LEU A 548 12.76 4.35 11.39
C LEU A 548 14.22 4.01 11.09
N PRO A 549 15.05 3.80 12.13
CA PRO A 549 16.46 3.56 11.93
C PRO A 549 16.76 2.18 11.36
N VAL A 550 17.88 2.09 10.68
CA VAL A 550 18.58 0.84 10.37
C VAL A 550 19.89 0.85 11.14
N TRP A 551 20.24 -0.31 11.69
CA TRP A 551 21.48 -0.44 12.45
C TRP A 551 22.60 -0.99 11.57
N ILE A 552 23.69 -0.20 11.43
CA ILE A 552 24.91 -0.56 10.72
C ILE A 552 26.02 -0.79 11.77
N GLU A 553 26.62 -1.97 11.77
CA GLU A 553 27.61 -2.40 12.73
C GLU A 553 29.01 -2.53 12.10
N GLU A 554 30.04 -2.53 12.94
CA GLU A 554 31.45 -2.72 12.55
C GLU A 554 31.95 -1.70 11.52
N SER A 555 31.60 -0.43 11.71
CA SER A 555 32.19 0.64 10.93
C SER A 555 33.67 0.83 11.33
N ARG A 556 34.59 0.51 10.42
CA ARG A 556 36.04 0.68 10.58
C ARG A 556 36.57 1.51 9.43
N ASN A 557 37.39 2.51 9.76
CA ASN A 557 38.03 3.34 8.73
C ASN A 557 39.05 2.58 7.87
N SER A 558 39.62 1.50 8.42
CA SER A 558 40.62 0.65 7.75
C SER A 558 40.02 -0.37 6.78
N ALA A 559 38.69 -0.55 6.73
CA ALA A 559 38.08 -1.56 5.90
C ALA A 559 37.99 -1.12 4.42
N GLU A 560 38.22 -2.08 3.52
CA GLU A 560 38.20 -1.86 2.08
C GLU A 560 36.85 -1.32 1.61
N GLY A 561 36.86 -0.25 0.84
CA GLY A 561 35.67 0.37 0.28
C GLY A 561 34.82 1.19 1.24
N THR A 562 35.23 1.40 2.50
CA THR A 562 34.51 2.21 3.51
C THR A 562 34.24 3.63 3.01
N VAL A 563 35.21 4.28 2.38
CA VAL A 563 35.05 5.63 1.81
C VAL A 563 33.90 5.68 0.79
N SER A 564 33.80 4.66 -0.08
CA SER A 564 32.72 4.58 -1.08
C SER A 564 31.35 4.30 -0.43
N LYS A 565 31.31 3.56 0.68
CA LYS A 565 30.08 3.24 1.43
C LYS A 565 29.61 4.42 2.28
N ASN A 566 30.51 5.25 2.80
CA ASN A 566 30.17 6.48 3.53
C ASN A 566 29.30 7.44 2.69
N SER A 567 29.45 7.42 1.37
CA SER A 567 28.59 8.20 0.47
C SER A 567 27.10 7.85 0.59
N ILE A 568 26.77 6.62 1.01
CA ILE A 568 25.38 6.15 1.22
C ILE A 568 24.79 6.86 2.43
N PHE A 569 25.52 6.97 3.54
CA PHE A 569 25.06 7.67 4.74
C PHE A 569 24.75 9.13 4.46
N ARG A 570 25.56 9.77 3.61
CA ARG A 570 25.30 11.14 3.14
C ARG A 570 24.00 11.22 2.33
N SER A 571 23.81 10.31 1.38
CA SER A 571 22.59 10.26 0.57
C SER A 571 21.32 9.99 1.40
N ILE A 572 21.43 9.15 2.43
CA ILE A 572 20.34 8.87 3.38
C ILE A 572 20.00 10.14 4.19
N TYR A 573 21.00 10.82 4.75
CA TYR A 573 20.79 12.05 5.50
C TYR A 573 20.18 13.16 4.63
N ASP A 574 20.77 13.38 3.44
CA ASP A 574 20.32 14.42 2.50
C ASP A 574 19.03 14.00 1.76
N ARG A 575 18.51 12.77 2.01
CA ARG A 575 17.31 12.18 1.40
C ARG A 575 17.33 12.23 -0.13
N THR A 576 18.51 12.13 -0.72
CA THR A 576 18.70 12.16 -2.16
C THR A 576 18.38 10.82 -2.79
N SER A 577 17.77 10.86 -3.98
CA SER A 577 17.49 9.65 -4.76
C SER A 577 18.78 9.07 -5.33
N ILE A 578 18.91 7.74 -5.21
CA ILE A 578 20.00 6.99 -5.83
C ILE A 578 19.49 6.40 -7.13
N ALA A 579 20.06 6.86 -8.25
CA ALA A 579 19.64 6.44 -9.59
C ALA A 579 20.44 5.22 -10.05
N LYS A 580 19.76 4.25 -10.68
CA LYS A 580 20.37 3.13 -11.39
C LYS A 580 19.84 3.09 -12.81
N GLY A 581 20.75 2.93 -13.78
CA GLY A 581 20.35 2.63 -15.15
C GLY A 581 19.69 1.24 -15.25
N THR A 582 18.69 1.11 -16.09
CA THR A 582 18.10 -0.19 -16.49
C THR A 582 18.80 -0.71 -17.75
N LYS A 583 18.45 -1.93 -18.17
CA LYS A 583 18.92 -2.46 -19.46
C LYS A 583 18.35 -1.69 -20.67
N THR A 584 17.30 -0.91 -20.46
CA THR A 584 16.64 -0.10 -21.50
C THR A 584 17.27 1.29 -21.51
N PRO A 585 17.85 1.75 -22.64
CA PRO A 585 18.41 3.09 -22.75
C PRO A 585 17.38 4.18 -22.39
N GLY A 586 17.79 5.14 -21.55
CA GLY A 586 16.93 6.25 -21.12
C GLY A 586 15.99 5.95 -19.94
N GLN A 587 15.91 4.70 -19.46
CA GLN A 587 15.15 4.36 -18.25
C GLN A 587 16.07 4.34 -17.02
N ILE A 588 15.62 4.98 -15.95
CA ILE A 588 16.32 5.07 -14.68
C ILE A 588 15.37 4.57 -13.58
N ILE A 589 15.85 3.65 -12.75
CA ILE A 589 15.19 3.32 -11.48
C ILE A 589 15.78 4.25 -10.43
N SER A 590 14.94 5.11 -9.87
CA SER A 590 15.30 6.01 -8.78
C SER A 590 14.80 5.43 -7.45
N THR A 591 15.71 5.25 -6.50
CA THR A 591 15.37 4.74 -5.17
C THR A 591 15.75 5.79 -4.12
N LYS A 592 14.77 6.25 -3.34
CA LYS A 592 14.96 7.19 -2.23
C LYS A 592 15.10 6.42 -0.92
N ALA A 593 16.29 6.45 -0.33
CA ALA A 593 16.52 5.91 1.00
C ALA A 593 16.19 6.98 2.05
N THR A 594 15.18 6.75 2.86
CA THR A 594 14.62 7.71 3.81
C THR A 594 14.71 7.24 5.28
N ALA A 595 15.35 6.11 5.54
CA ALA A 595 15.64 5.64 6.88
C ALA A 595 16.57 6.61 7.62
N ASN A 596 16.54 6.56 8.95
CA ASN A 596 17.66 7.07 9.73
C ASN A 596 18.72 5.96 9.91
N CYS A 597 19.94 6.30 10.27
CA CYS A 597 20.96 5.30 10.58
C CYS A 597 21.38 5.41 12.03
N LEU A 598 21.48 4.25 12.70
CA LEU A 598 22.25 4.07 13.91
C LEU A 598 23.51 3.29 13.52
N ILE A 599 24.65 3.88 13.69
CA ILE A 599 25.93 3.32 13.26
C ILE A 599 26.78 3.04 14.49
N SER A 600 27.46 1.90 14.52
CA SER A 600 28.40 1.56 15.59
C SER A 600 29.77 1.20 15.02
N GLY A 601 30.83 1.73 15.61
CA GLY A 601 32.20 1.51 15.17
C GLY A 601 33.24 1.67 16.29
N GLU A 602 34.45 1.26 16.04
CA GLU A 602 35.55 1.48 17.00
C GLU A 602 35.97 2.95 16.98
N GLU A 603 35.87 3.58 15.82
CA GLU A 603 36.25 4.98 15.55
C GLU A 603 35.10 5.70 14.87
N TYR A 604 35.07 7.02 14.98
CA TYR A 604 34.14 7.82 14.15
C TYR A 604 34.65 7.90 12.71
N PRO A 605 33.79 8.19 11.72
CA PRO A 605 34.18 8.21 10.31
C PRO A 605 35.29 9.24 10.05
N ALA A 606 36.29 8.85 9.27
CA ALA A 606 37.35 9.77 8.83
C ALA A 606 36.84 10.87 7.87
N ASP A 607 35.77 10.55 7.12
CA ASP A 607 35.14 11.49 6.17
C ASP A 607 34.40 12.62 6.87
N ALA A 608 34.92 13.82 6.81
CA ALA A 608 34.32 15.01 7.42
C ALA A 608 32.86 15.25 6.97
N ALA A 609 32.53 14.92 5.72
CA ALA A 609 31.21 15.11 5.22
C ALA A 609 30.20 14.14 5.87
N THR A 610 30.59 12.92 6.22
CA THR A 610 29.79 11.97 6.99
C THR A 610 29.71 12.39 8.45
N VAL A 611 30.84 12.78 9.08
CA VAL A 611 30.86 13.29 10.45
C VAL A 611 29.87 14.44 10.64
N SER A 612 29.85 15.42 9.72
CA SER A 612 28.91 16.55 9.77
C SER A 612 27.44 16.21 9.75
N ARG A 613 27.08 14.95 9.49
CA ARG A 613 25.69 14.44 9.41
C ARG A 613 25.33 13.53 10.57
N CYS A 614 26.28 13.30 11.49
CA CYS A 614 26.13 12.40 12.61
C CYS A 614 26.19 13.15 13.94
N LEU A 615 25.43 12.65 14.91
CA LEU A 615 25.69 12.90 16.32
C LEU A 615 26.71 11.88 16.82
N LEU A 616 27.85 12.32 17.22
CA LEU A 616 28.92 11.46 17.74
C LEU A 616 28.70 11.18 19.23
N LEU A 617 28.63 9.91 19.62
CA LEU A 617 28.43 9.51 21.00
C LEU A 617 29.48 8.48 21.42
N HIS A 618 30.41 8.92 22.28
CA HIS A 618 31.45 8.05 22.80
C HIS A 618 30.93 7.13 23.90
N ILE A 619 31.12 5.83 23.75
CA ILE A 619 30.79 4.82 24.74
C ILE A 619 32.10 4.45 25.47
N ASP A 620 32.18 4.81 26.75
CA ASP A 620 33.37 4.61 27.56
C ASP A 620 33.41 3.25 28.24
N LYS A 621 34.48 2.50 28.00
CA LYS A 621 34.71 1.18 28.61
C LYS A 621 34.81 1.25 30.14
N GLN A 622 35.26 2.35 30.69
CA GLN A 622 35.43 2.50 32.15
C GLN A 622 34.09 2.47 32.90
N MET A 623 33.01 2.81 32.24
CA MET A 623 31.66 2.71 32.81
C MET A 623 31.27 1.26 33.10
N GLN A 624 31.73 0.26 32.32
CA GLN A 624 31.36 -1.15 32.46
C GLN A 624 31.97 -1.85 33.69
N ASN A 625 33.02 -1.30 34.28
CA ASN A 625 33.74 -1.89 35.41
C ASN A 625 33.07 -1.60 36.78
N LYS A 626 31.96 -0.91 36.80
CA LYS A 626 31.21 -0.58 38.01
C LYS A 626 30.08 -1.56 38.23
N GLU A 627 29.89 -2.11 39.43
CA GLU A 627 28.82 -3.05 39.79
C GLU A 627 27.43 -2.45 39.50
N ALA A 628 27.20 -1.18 39.81
CA ALA A 628 25.96 -0.45 39.48
C ALA A 628 25.67 -0.44 37.97
N SER A 629 26.71 -0.29 37.14
CA SER A 629 26.58 -0.28 35.69
C SER A 629 26.18 -1.63 35.11
N GLN A 630 26.71 -2.73 35.68
CA GLN A 630 26.36 -4.09 35.28
C GLN A 630 24.89 -4.41 35.63
N SER A 631 24.46 -4.11 36.87
CA SER A 631 23.07 -4.29 37.29
C SER A 631 22.09 -3.45 36.46
N ALA A 632 22.47 -2.22 36.14
CA ALA A 632 21.64 -1.37 35.26
C ALA A 632 21.54 -1.93 33.86
N PHE A 633 22.65 -2.45 33.33
CA PHE A 633 22.67 -3.08 32.04
C PHE A 633 21.80 -4.33 31.96
N GLU A 634 21.86 -5.22 32.98
CA GLU A 634 21.00 -6.39 33.07
C GLU A 634 19.51 -5.98 33.09
N TRP A 635 19.18 -4.95 33.89
CA TRP A 635 17.81 -4.42 33.90
C TRP A 635 17.37 -3.94 32.53
N LEU A 636 18.19 -3.18 31.82
CA LEU A 636 17.92 -2.67 30.48
C LEU A 636 17.68 -3.81 29.48
N VAL A 637 18.49 -4.87 29.53
CA VAL A 637 18.37 -6.03 28.64
C VAL A 637 17.08 -6.80 28.90
N ASN A 638 16.75 -7.01 30.20
CA ASN A 638 15.55 -7.78 30.59
C ASN A 638 14.24 -7.04 30.24
N ASN A 639 14.23 -5.72 30.28
CA ASN A 639 13.06 -4.90 30.03
C ASN A 639 12.99 -4.30 28.63
N ARG A 640 14.00 -4.55 27.76
CA ARG A 640 14.16 -3.87 26.46
C ARG A 640 12.95 -3.99 25.54
N ARG A 641 12.17 -5.08 25.62
CA ARG A 641 11.00 -5.29 24.80
C ARG A 641 9.93 -4.21 25.09
N MET A 642 9.75 -3.86 26.35
CA MET A 642 8.78 -2.87 26.77
C MET A 642 9.15 -1.43 26.37
N PHE A 643 10.39 -1.18 25.98
CA PHE A 643 10.82 0.19 25.59
C PHE A 643 10.09 0.70 24.33
N SER A 644 9.61 -0.19 23.48
CA SER A 644 8.85 0.19 22.30
C SER A 644 7.46 0.79 22.62
N TYR A 645 6.94 0.57 23.82
CA TYR A 645 5.75 1.25 24.31
C TYR A 645 5.90 2.79 24.30
N PHE A 646 7.08 3.31 24.61
CA PHE A 646 7.31 4.76 24.56
C PHE A 646 7.14 5.30 23.14
N GLY A 647 7.53 4.53 22.10
CA GLY A 647 7.26 4.85 20.70
C GLY A 647 5.77 4.89 20.39
N HIS A 648 5.01 3.91 20.88
CA HIS A 648 3.55 3.88 20.80
C HIS A 648 2.93 5.14 21.44
N SER A 649 3.34 5.46 22.66
CA SER A 649 2.84 6.63 23.42
C SER A 649 3.15 7.95 22.71
N ILE A 650 4.35 8.09 22.13
CA ILE A 650 4.76 9.29 21.39
C ILE A 650 3.87 9.46 20.14
N LEU A 651 3.63 8.40 19.37
CA LEU A 651 2.83 8.48 18.16
C LEU A 651 1.37 8.83 18.44
N LEU A 652 0.80 8.32 19.55
CA LEU A 652 -0.54 8.68 20.00
C LEU A 652 -0.65 10.14 20.50
N ASN A 653 0.45 10.75 20.92
CA ASN A 653 0.48 12.09 21.47
C ASN A 653 1.45 13.02 20.69
N SER A 654 1.66 12.74 19.40
CA SER A 654 2.74 13.36 18.63
C SER A 654 2.61 14.88 18.49
N ASN A 655 1.40 15.43 18.42
CA ASN A 655 1.19 16.88 18.37
C ASN A 655 1.54 17.56 19.70
N PHE A 656 1.12 16.95 20.81
CA PHE A 656 1.45 17.45 22.16
C PHE A 656 2.97 17.51 22.39
N TRP A 657 3.68 16.44 21.99
CA TRP A 657 5.14 16.40 22.10
C TRP A 657 5.81 17.40 21.15
N TRP A 658 5.32 17.50 19.92
CA TRP A 658 5.89 18.39 18.92
C TRP A 658 5.82 19.87 19.31
N GLU A 659 4.67 20.36 19.75
CA GLU A 659 4.49 21.76 20.15
C GLU A 659 5.50 22.19 21.24
N ARG A 660 5.73 21.29 22.20
CA ARG A 660 6.69 21.53 23.29
C ARG A 660 8.14 21.42 22.84
N CYS A 661 8.45 20.37 22.06
CA CYS A 661 9.80 20.18 21.53
C CYS A 661 10.21 21.35 20.65
N LYS A 662 9.33 21.81 19.76
CA LYS A 662 9.61 22.91 18.84
C LYS A 662 10.02 24.17 19.60
N LYS A 663 9.27 24.54 20.64
CA LYS A 663 9.61 25.70 21.48
C LYS A 663 11.03 25.60 22.03
N ASN A 664 11.35 24.50 22.69
CA ASN A 664 12.66 24.31 23.31
C ASN A 664 13.79 24.22 22.26
N ILE A 665 13.54 23.57 21.12
CA ILE A 665 14.49 23.52 20.00
C ILE A 665 14.81 24.91 19.46
N ASP A 666 13.80 25.76 19.25
CA ASP A 666 13.98 27.13 18.77
C ASP A 666 14.76 27.97 19.76
N GLU A 667 14.58 27.80 21.08
CA GLU A 667 15.36 28.44 22.13
C GLU A 667 16.84 28.04 22.07
N TYR A 668 17.15 26.76 21.86
CA TYR A 668 18.52 26.30 21.63
C TYR A 668 19.13 26.86 20.35
N ILE A 669 18.39 26.90 19.25
CA ILE A 669 18.85 27.48 17.97
C ILE A 669 19.22 28.95 18.19
N GLU A 670 18.40 29.73 18.88
CA GLU A 670 18.70 31.13 19.19
C GLU A 670 19.94 31.27 20.11
N SER A 671 20.12 30.40 21.09
CA SER A 671 21.27 30.39 21.95
C SER A 671 22.59 30.14 21.20
N PHE A 672 22.55 29.19 20.27
CA PHE A 672 23.69 28.83 19.42
C PHE A 672 24.08 29.90 18.40
N LYS A 673 23.17 30.79 17.99
CA LYS A 673 23.50 31.92 17.09
C LYS A 673 24.57 32.85 17.68
N LYS A 674 24.74 32.86 18.99
CA LYS A 674 25.75 33.67 19.70
C LYS A 674 27.19 33.19 19.46
N ASP A 675 27.40 31.96 18.98
CA ASP A 675 28.73 31.44 18.67
C ASP A 675 28.87 31.09 17.16
N PRO A 676 29.33 32.01 16.32
CA PRO A 676 29.47 31.81 14.90
C PRO A 676 30.56 30.78 14.52
N LYS A 677 31.36 30.29 15.47
CA LYS A 677 32.44 29.33 15.24
C LYS A 677 31.90 27.90 15.08
N ILE A 678 30.63 27.63 15.47
CA ILE A 678 29.99 26.34 15.33
C ILE A 678 29.20 26.34 14.00
N SER A 679 29.38 25.32 13.18
CA SER A 679 28.72 25.20 11.90
C SER A 679 27.18 25.10 12.06
N VAL A 680 26.42 25.50 11.03
CA VAL A 680 24.96 25.50 11.06
C VAL A 680 24.41 24.10 11.36
N ARG A 681 25.02 23.05 10.81
CA ARG A 681 24.60 21.66 11.05
C ARG A 681 24.82 21.22 12.49
N ALA A 682 26.05 21.47 13.04
CA ALA A 682 26.33 21.10 14.42
C ALA A 682 25.42 21.86 15.42
N ARG A 683 25.10 23.14 15.14
CA ARG A 683 24.10 23.90 15.90
C ARG A 683 22.74 23.26 15.85
N LEU A 684 22.23 22.95 14.66
CA LEU A 684 20.89 22.34 14.45
C LEU A 684 20.79 20.98 15.12
N HIS A 685 21.75 20.08 14.89
CA HIS A 685 21.73 18.74 15.47
C HIS A 685 21.70 18.76 17.00
N ASN A 686 22.57 19.58 17.61
CA ASN A 686 22.62 19.67 19.05
C ASN A 686 21.43 20.44 19.64
N ALA A 687 20.87 21.43 18.93
CA ALA A 687 19.63 22.10 19.31
C ALA A 687 18.43 21.14 19.32
N LEU A 688 18.31 20.28 18.29
CA LEU A 688 17.26 19.25 18.25
C LEU A 688 17.35 18.34 19.48
N ILE A 689 18.55 17.83 19.78
CA ILE A 689 18.73 16.90 20.91
C ILE A 689 18.54 17.61 22.26
N GLY A 690 19.05 18.82 22.40
CA GLY A 690 18.87 19.62 23.61
C GLY A 690 17.39 19.91 23.88
N GLY A 691 16.70 20.47 22.91
CA GLY A 691 15.31 20.86 23.06
C GLY A 691 14.36 19.67 23.30
N ILE A 692 14.61 18.52 22.63
CA ILE A 692 13.84 17.29 22.88
C ILE A 692 14.14 16.77 24.29
N ALA A 693 15.40 16.73 24.73
CA ALA A 693 15.77 16.26 26.07
C ALA A 693 15.13 17.10 27.17
N ASP A 694 15.18 18.45 27.05
CA ASP A 694 14.57 19.35 28.01
C ASP A 694 13.04 19.24 28.03
N THR A 695 12.43 18.90 26.89
CA THR A 695 10.99 18.62 26.84
C THR A 695 10.62 17.36 27.61
N ILE A 696 11.44 16.31 27.53
CA ILE A 696 11.16 15.01 28.17
C ILE A 696 11.50 15.04 29.67
N PHE A 697 12.64 15.63 30.03
CA PHE A 697 13.24 15.52 31.38
C PHE A 697 13.20 16.80 32.18
N GLY A 698 12.72 17.90 31.62
CA GLY A 698 12.82 19.24 32.19
C GLY A 698 14.19 19.90 31.95
N GLU A 699 14.23 21.21 32.10
CA GLU A 699 15.45 22.01 31.94
C GLU A 699 16.53 21.61 32.96
N ASP A 700 17.75 21.44 32.47
CA ASP A 700 18.93 21.11 33.27
C ASP A 700 20.12 21.91 32.78
N GLU A 701 20.52 22.95 33.51
CA GLU A 701 21.64 23.84 33.15
C GLU A 701 22.94 23.07 32.88
N LYS A 702 23.22 21.98 33.60
CA LYS A 702 24.42 21.17 33.38
C LYS A 702 24.34 20.41 32.08
N PHE A 703 23.15 19.90 31.71
CA PHE A 703 22.95 19.24 30.46
C PHE A 703 22.98 20.22 29.29
N SER A 704 22.35 21.41 29.41
CA SER A 704 22.41 22.46 28.40
C SER A 704 23.84 22.92 28.12
N ALA A 705 24.64 23.09 29.17
CA ALA A 705 26.07 23.40 29.05
C ALA A 705 26.83 22.27 28.33
N SER A 706 26.47 21.00 28.59
CA SER A 706 27.07 19.84 27.91
C SER A 706 26.70 19.76 26.43
N VAL A 707 25.45 20.07 26.05
CA VAL A 707 25.00 20.13 24.64
C VAL A 707 25.85 21.15 23.85
N TYR A 708 26.12 22.31 24.45
CA TYR A 708 27.00 23.30 23.82
C TYR A 708 28.44 22.80 23.67
N GLN A 709 28.98 22.08 24.66
CA GLN A 709 30.31 21.47 24.56
C GLN A 709 30.39 20.38 23.50
N PHE A 710 29.35 19.57 23.35
CA PHE A 710 29.25 18.55 22.29
C PHE A 710 29.29 19.19 20.90
N ALA A 711 28.50 20.27 20.68
CA ALA A 711 28.54 21.01 19.42
C ALA A 711 29.95 21.53 19.09
N LYS A 712 30.67 22.02 20.09
CA LYS A 712 32.08 22.45 19.91
C LYS A 712 33.03 21.26 19.62
N GLN A 713 32.84 20.14 20.28
CA GLN A 713 33.65 18.95 20.03
C GLN A 713 33.44 18.42 18.61
N GLU A 714 32.18 18.32 18.14
CA GLU A 714 31.88 17.94 16.77
C GLU A 714 32.50 18.90 15.75
N GLU A 715 32.44 20.20 15.99
CA GLU A 715 33.07 21.20 15.15
C GLU A 715 34.60 21.07 15.13
N ASN A 716 35.21 20.75 16.25
CA ASN A 716 36.67 20.51 16.29
C ASN A 716 37.05 19.24 15.51
N VAL A 717 36.27 18.19 15.61
CA VAL A 717 36.49 16.97 14.79
C VAL A 717 36.40 17.31 13.30
N LEU A 718 35.39 18.09 12.89
CA LEU A 718 35.24 18.54 11.50
C LEU A 718 36.42 19.36 11.00
N LYS A 719 36.88 20.33 11.80
CA LYS A 719 38.03 21.18 11.44
C LYS A 719 39.32 20.38 11.32
N ASN A 720 39.53 19.42 12.21
CA ASN A 720 40.70 18.55 12.14
C ASN A 720 40.69 17.69 10.89
N SER A 721 39.54 17.08 10.52
CA SER A 721 39.39 16.31 9.29
C SER A 721 39.56 17.16 8.03
N GLN A 722 39.02 18.36 8.00
CA GLN A 722 39.21 19.30 6.88
C GLN A 722 40.67 19.72 6.74
N MET A 723 41.35 20.02 7.88
CA MET A 723 42.72 20.43 7.89
C MET A 723 43.67 19.31 7.44
N LEU A 724 43.30 18.05 7.72
CA LEU A 724 44.06 16.90 7.23
C LEU A 724 44.03 16.80 5.70
N ASN A 725 42.86 17.04 5.10
CA ASN A 725 42.75 17.08 3.62
C ASN A 725 43.60 18.23 3.03
N VAL A 726 43.58 19.41 3.66
CA VAL A 726 44.43 20.55 3.27
C VAL A 726 45.90 20.16 3.42
N PHE A 727 46.27 19.51 4.52
CA PHE A 727 47.65 19.06 4.75
C PHE A 727 48.14 18.14 3.61
N TRP A 728 47.38 17.13 3.25
CA TRP A 728 47.75 16.19 2.17
C TRP A 728 47.84 16.87 0.79
N GLN A 729 46.93 17.80 0.48
CA GLN A 729 46.99 18.56 -0.77
C GLN A 729 48.23 19.48 -0.79
N ASP A 730 48.53 20.15 0.33
CA ASP A 730 49.73 20.98 0.44
C ASP A 730 51.01 20.13 0.31
N ILE A 731 51.03 18.91 0.94
CA ILE A 731 52.17 17.98 0.78
C ILE A 731 52.39 17.64 -0.69
N TYR A 732 51.32 17.32 -1.44
CA TYR A 732 51.38 17.07 -2.88
C TYR A 732 52.01 18.24 -3.63
N THR A 733 51.54 19.44 -3.36
CA THR A 733 52.07 20.67 -3.96
C THR A 733 53.57 20.89 -3.64
N LEU A 734 53.94 20.66 -2.38
CA LEU A 734 55.34 20.80 -1.92
C LEU A 734 56.28 19.76 -2.55
N VAL A 735 55.78 18.57 -2.85
CA VAL A 735 56.54 17.57 -3.62
C VAL A 735 56.73 18.03 -5.05
N LEU A 736 55.66 18.48 -5.74
CA LEU A 736 55.76 19.03 -7.09
C LEU A 736 56.69 20.24 -7.20
N GLU A 737 56.72 21.10 -6.19
CA GLU A 737 57.62 22.24 -6.07
C GLU A 737 59.05 21.85 -5.64
N LYS A 738 59.34 20.57 -5.45
CA LYS A 738 60.60 20.02 -4.99
C LYS A 738 61.08 20.57 -3.63
N LYS A 739 60.14 21.07 -2.78
CA LYS A 739 60.37 21.48 -1.42
C LYS A 739 60.36 20.34 -0.42
N LEU A 740 59.64 19.26 -0.77
CA LEU A 740 59.68 17.95 -0.12
C LEU A 740 60.17 16.91 -1.14
N ASN A 741 61.00 15.98 -0.68
CA ASN A 741 61.60 14.92 -1.52
C ASN A 741 61.80 13.64 -0.70
N TYR A 742 62.42 12.62 -1.30
CA TYR A 742 62.70 11.34 -0.68
C TYR A 742 63.40 11.39 0.70
N LYS A 743 63.95 12.51 1.08
CA LYS A 743 64.54 12.69 2.43
C LYS A 743 63.53 12.77 3.56
N PHE A 744 62.25 12.93 3.21
CA PHE A 744 61.13 13.03 4.16
C PHE A 744 60.30 11.75 4.22
N TYR A 745 60.39 10.85 3.21
CA TYR A 745 59.64 9.60 3.18
C TYR A 745 60.48 8.47 2.57
N GLN A 746 60.08 7.22 2.86
CA GLN A 746 60.64 6.00 2.25
C GLN A 746 59.55 4.99 2.03
N LEU A 747 59.52 4.35 0.84
CA LEU A 747 58.69 3.19 0.56
C LEU A 747 59.35 1.92 1.05
N TYR A 748 58.59 0.95 1.54
CA TYR A 748 59.08 -0.37 1.85
C TYR A 748 57.93 -1.39 1.72
N GLU A 749 58.25 -2.65 1.53
CA GLU A 749 57.30 -3.75 1.43
C GLU A 749 57.55 -4.73 2.59
N GLU A 750 56.43 -5.19 3.20
CA GLU A 750 56.46 -6.21 4.25
C GLU A 750 55.31 -7.17 4.04
N GLU A 751 55.59 -8.46 3.95
CA GLU A 751 54.56 -9.51 3.68
C GLU A 751 53.70 -9.28 2.45
N GLY A 752 54.26 -8.69 1.39
CA GLY A 752 53.52 -8.40 0.14
C GLY A 752 52.63 -7.15 0.20
N VAL A 753 52.68 -6.36 1.28
CA VAL A 753 51.96 -5.10 1.42
C VAL A 753 52.98 -3.95 1.34
N SER A 754 52.62 -2.92 0.54
CA SER A 754 53.48 -1.72 0.42
C SER A 754 53.09 -0.69 1.48
N PHE A 755 54.13 -0.06 2.04
CA PHE A 755 53.99 0.97 3.07
C PHE A 755 54.85 2.17 2.73
N VAL A 756 54.44 3.36 3.20
CA VAL A 756 55.28 4.53 3.22
C VAL A 756 55.56 4.92 4.69
N LYS A 757 56.82 5.10 5.05
CA LYS A 757 57.20 5.69 6.31
C LYS A 757 57.66 7.12 6.08
N MET A 758 57.10 8.06 6.86
CA MET A 758 57.38 9.49 6.76
C MET A 758 58.00 10.00 8.04
N ASN A 759 59.16 10.69 7.93
CA ASN A 759 59.75 11.41 9.09
C ASN A 759 58.88 12.63 9.38
N PHE A 760 57.87 12.43 10.23
CA PHE A 760 56.72 13.33 10.37
C PHE A 760 57.08 14.70 10.97
N THR A 761 58.06 14.77 11.90
CA THR A 761 58.42 16.03 12.56
C THR A 761 59.00 17.06 11.61
N PRO A 762 60.03 16.75 10.80
CA PRO A 762 60.58 17.72 9.83
C PRO A 762 59.59 17.97 8.66
N LEU A 763 58.84 16.97 8.24
CA LEU A 763 57.81 17.12 7.22
C LEU A 763 56.73 18.14 7.66
N TYR A 764 56.21 17.96 8.89
CA TYR A 764 55.24 18.92 9.47
C TYR A 764 55.85 20.31 9.58
N GLY A 765 57.09 20.44 10.07
CA GLY A 765 57.78 21.73 10.21
C GLY A 765 57.97 22.47 8.87
N THR A 766 58.22 21.72 7.79
CA THR A 766 58.32 22.30 6.44
C THR A 766 56.93 22.79 5.96
N TRP A 767 55.90 21.98 6.14
CA TRP A 767 54.52 22.34 5.80
C TRP A 767 54.02 23.54 6.63
N GLU A 768 54.26 23.57 7.95
CA GLU A 768 53.84 24.64 8.85
C GLU A 768 54.37 26.01 8.41
N LYS A 769 55.67 26.05 8.04
CA LYS A 769 56.29 27.27 7.52
C LYS A 769 55.63 27.81 6.27
N VAL A 770 55.38 26.93 5.30
CA VAL A 770 54.74 27.28 4.04
C VAL A 770 53.28 27.66 4.25
N PHE A 771 52.56 26.91 5.09
CA PHE A 771 51.15 27.20 5.42
C PHE A 771 50.99 28.60 6.01
N LYS A 772 51.82 28.96 6.98
CA LYS A 772 51.84 30.31 7.60
C LYS A 772 52.17 31.43 6.59
N GLN A 773 53.09 31.16 5.68
CA GLN A 773 53.45 32.13 4.64
C GLN A 773 52.33 32.35 3.62
N MET A 774 51.63 31.27 3.18
CA MET A 774 50.62 31.35 2.15
C MET A 774 49.27 31.84 2.68
N ARG A 775 48.85 31.39 3.87
CA ARG A 775 47.46 31.62 4.36
C ARG A 775 47.39 32.64 5.48
N LYS A 776 48.52 33.14 6.01
CA LYS A 776 48.59 34.07 7.14
C LYS A 776 47.85 33.62 8.41
N GLU A 777 47.65 32.32 8.55
CA GLU A 777 46.94 31.64 9.62
C GLU A 777 47.87 30.65 10.32
N HIS A 778 47.53 30.23 11.55
CA HIS A 778 48.21 29.14 12.23
C HIS A 778 47.52 27.80 11.87
N PRO A 779 48.27 26.80 11.40
CA PRO A 779 47.71 25.47 11.20
C PRO A 779 47.39 24.81 12.54
N VAL A 780 46.66 23.69 12.50
CA VAL A 780 46.45 22.79 13.66
C VAL A 780 47.82 22.30 14.16
N SER A 781 47.91 22.01 15.46
CA SER A 781 49.16 21.51 16.03
C SER A 781 49.57 20.16 15.41
N LYS A 782 50.89 19.88 15.43
CA LYS A 782 51.43 18.58 14.98
C LYS A 782 50.69 17.40 15.66
N ASN A 783 50.41 17.49 16.97
CA ASN A 783 49.73 16.45 17.72
C ASN A 783 48.27 16.28 17.28
N SER A 784 47.56 17.39 17.06
CA SER A 784 46.16 17.34 16.56
C SER A 784 46.10 16.73 15.16
N LEU A 785 47.03 17.07 14.27
CA LEU A 785 47.13 16.50 12.95
C LEU A 785 47.48 15.00 13.00
N LEU A 786 48.41 14.61 13.87
CA LEU A 786 48.75 13.22 14.07
C LEU A 786 47.56 12.41 14.62
N GLU A 787 46.83 12.95 15.58
CA GLU A 787 45.59 12.30 16.07
C GLU A 787 44.55 12.15 14.96
N ALA A 788 44.37 13.16 14.10
CA ALA A 788 43.48 13.03 12.94
C ALA A 788 43.94 11.93 11.97
N VAL A 789 45.24 11.82 11.70
CA VAL A 789 45.75 10.74 10.82
C VAL A 789 45.56 9.36 11.42
N LYS A 790 45.60 9.19 12.75
CA LYS A 790 45.42 7.91 13.42
C LYS A 790 44.00 7.30 13.18
N HIS A 791 43.03 8.12 12.87
CA HIS A 791 41.65 7.67 12.56
C HIS A 791 41.43 7.34 11.07
N GLU A 792 42.43 7.53 10.25
CA GLU A 792 42.37 7.29 8.82
C GLU A 792 42.61 5.80 8.44
N PRO A 793 41.93 5.28 7.41
CA PRO A 793 42.06 3.86 7.02
C PRO A 793 43.44 3.45 6.55
N TYR A 794 44.22 4.40 6.11
CA TYR A 794 45.60 4.19 5.65
C TYR A 794 46.66 4.32 6.77
N TYR A 795 46.28 4.70 7.99
CA TYR A 795 47.17 4.73 9.12
C TYR A 795 47.58 3.33 9.59
N VAL A 796 48.87 3.11 9.83
CA VAL A 796 49.40 1.85 10.35
C VAL A 796 49.96 2.04 11.74
N ASP A 797 50.92 2.98 11.89
CA ASP A 797 51.61 3.19 13.17
C ASP A 797 52.32 4.55 13.23
N TYR A 798 52.65 4.97 14.43
CA TYR A 798 53.56 6.11 14.69
C TYR A 798 54.59 5.70 15.73
N LYS A 799 55.76 5.21 15.25
CA LYS A 799 56.79 4.65 16.11
C LYS A 799 58.21 5.02 15.68
N GLN A 800 59.15 4.77 16.56
CA GLN A 800 60.59 4.89 16.27
C GLN A 800 61.02 3.77 15.37
N ILE A 801 61.40 4.04 14.13
CA ILE A 801 61.82 3.04 13.14
C ILE A 801 63.07 3.56 12.40
N LYS A 802 63.87 2.60 11.87
CA LYS A 802 65.04 2.95 11.04
C LYS A 802 64.58 3.75 9.81
N PHE A 803 65.16 4.93 9.63
CA PHE A 803 64.91 5.86 8.54
C PHE A 803 66.30 6.39 8.09
N PHE A 804 66.78 5.85 6.98
CA PHE A 804 68.18 5.98 6.58
C PHE A 804 69.15 5.60 7.75
N ASP A 805 70.06 6.51 8.18
CA ASP A 805 71.03 6.28 9.21
C ASP A 805 70.55 6.69 10.62
N VAL A 806 69.32 7.13 10.77
CA VAL A 806 68.75 7.57 12.04
C VAL A 806 67.50 6.79 12.44
N ARG A 807 67.02 6.92 13.69
CA ARG A 807 65.79 6.31 14.16
C ARG A 807 64.82 7.38 14.71
N PRO A 808 64.20 8.16 13.82
CA PRO A 808 63.18 9.14 14.25
C PRO A 808 61.82 8.45 14.51
N TYR A 809 60.91 9.21 15.07
CA TYR A 809 59.49 8.82 15.03
C TYR A 809 58.92 9.04 13.62
N CYS A 810 58.52 7.95 12.97
CA CYS A 810 57.93 8.00 11.66
C CYS A 810 56.45 7.66 11.69
N LEU A 811 55.68 8.41 10.92
CA LEU A 811 54.33 8.05 10.55
C LEU A 811 54.37 6.98 9.45
N ILE A 812 53.74 5.85 9.71
CA ILE A 812 53.66 4.71 8.80
C ILE A 812 52.24 4.61 8.25
N LEU A 813 52.13 4.62 6.92
CA LEU A 813 50.88 4.56 6.20
C LEU A 813 50.90 3.38 5.22
N LYS A 814 49.75 2.75 4.97
CA LYS A 814 49.60 1.86 3.82
C LYS A 814 49.80 2.64 2.54
N PHE A 815 50.44 2.03 1.55
CA PHE A 815 50.70 2.65 0.27
C PHE A 815 50.10 1.82 -0.87
N ASN A 816 48.88 2.13 -1.21
CA ASN A 816 48.19 1.54 -2.35
C ASN A 816 47.19 2.57 -2.96
N LYS A 817 46.77 2.29 -4.22
CA LYS A 817 45.79 3.11 -4.89
C LYS A 817 44.42 2.78 -4.31
N GLY A 818 43.79 3.71 -3.61
CA GLY A 818 42.46 3.57 -3.00
C GLY A 818 42.42 3.76 -1.50
N ASP A 819 43.47 3.35 -0.74
CA ASP A 819 43.53 3.60 0.70
C ASP A 819 44.36 4.83 1.01
N THR A 820 45.55 4.98 0.39
CA THR A 820 46.42 6.17 0.55
C THR A 820 45.73 7.40 -0.04
N PRO A 821 45.80 8.58 0.60
CA PRO A 821 45.28 9.79 0.01
C PRO A 821 45.82 9.98 -1.41
N GLU A 822 44.94 10.21 -2.36
CA GLU A 822 45.28 10.31 -3.78
C GLU A 822 46.38 11.33 -4.03
N SER A 823 46.35 12.46 -3.31
CA SER A 823 47.40 13.47 -3.35
C SER A 823 48.78 12.96 -2.90
N VAL A 824 48.81 12.13 -1.82
CA VAL A 824 50.07 11.54 -1.30
C VAL A 824 50.59 10.46 -2.25
N PHE A 825 49.67 9.58 -2.71
CA PHE A 825 49.99 8.53 -3.67
C PHE A 825 50.57 9.12 -4.96
N ASN A 826 49.94 10.10 -5.54
CA ASN A 826 50.37 10.76 -6.77
C ASN A 826 51.65 11.54 -6.58
N ALA A 827 51.84 12.18 -5.42
CA ALA A 827 53.10 12.91 -5.10
C ALA A 827 54.30 11.97 -5.11
N ILE A 828 54.19 10.87 -4.39
CA ILE A 828 55.27 9.88 -4.28
C ILE A 828 55.52 9.19 -5.62
N MET A 829 54.51 8.80 -6.35
CA MET A 829 54.64 8.21 -7.70
C MET A 829 55.24 9.16 -8.72
N TYR A 830 54.96 10.48 -8.61
CA TYR A 830 55.53 11.49 -9.48
C TYR A 830 57.06 11.61 -9.27
N GLU A 831 57.51 11.64 -7.99
CA GLU A 831 58.95 11.75 -7.70
C GLU A 831 59.73 10.46 -8.04
N GLU A 832 59.12 9.30 -7.83
CA GLU A 832 59.70 7.99 -8.17
C GLU A 832 59.80 7.76 -9.72
N GLY A 833 58.93 8.42 -10.53
CA GLY A 833 58.98 8.41 -12.00
C GLY A 833 60.26 9.02 -12.55
N ASP A 834 60.92 9.92 -11.82
CA ASP A 834 62.19 10.56 -12.19
C ASP A 834 63.44 9.78 -11.70
N ASN A 835 63.29 8.84 -10.73
CA ASN A 835 64.35 7.99 -10.17
C ASN A 835 63.92 6.55 -10.11
N ILE A 836 64.25 5.74 -11.09
CA ILE A 836 63.90 4.33 -11.22
C ILE A 836 64.58 3.52 -10.08
N THR A 837 63.88 3.28 -8.99
CA THR A 837 64.18 2.21 -8.04
C THR A 837 63.31 0.97 -8.28
N SER A 838 63.85 -0.21 -8.04
CA SER A 838 63.20 -1.50 -8.38
C SER A 838 61.78 -1.75 -7.80
N LEU A 839 61.41 -1.00 -6.73
CA LEU A 839 60.12 -1.13 -6.05
C LEU A 839 59.00 -0.37 -6.77
N ALA A 840 59.27 0.82 -7.29
CA ALA A 840 58.30 1.60 -8.09
C ALA A 840 57.96 0.88 -9.42
N HIS A 841 58.89 0.15 -9.98
CA HIS A 841 58.68 -0.65 -11.18
C HIS A 841 57.75 -1.86 -10.93
N SER A 842 57.93 -2.51 -9.77
CA SER A 842 57.07 -3.67 -9.38
C SER A 842 55.64 -3.24 -9.01
N LEU A 843 55.43 -2.00 -8.57
CA LEU A 843 54.08 -1.44 -8.26
C LEU A 843 53.34 -0.96 -9.53
N LYS A 844 54.07 -0.45 -10.54
CA LYS A 844 53.51 -0.10 -11.85
C LYS A 844 53.06 -1.31 -12.69
N GLU A 845 53.75 -2.46 -12.53
CA GLU A 845 53.40 -3.71 -13.24
C GLU A 845 52.20 -4.43 -12.63
N ARG A 846 51.75 -4.05 -11.41
CA ARG A 846 50.57 -4.63 -10.73
C ARG A 846 49.27 -3.80 -10.88
N GLU A 847 49.33 -2.66 -11.58
CA GLU A 847 48.14 -1.92 -12.07
C GLU A 847 47.65 -2.54 -13.38
#